data_104b53e40e45cbbc12a287d3fcd50cc6
#
_entry.id   104b53e40e45cbbc12a287d3fcd50cc6
#
_cell.length_a   1.000
_cell.length_b   1.000
_cell.length_c   1.000
_cell.angle_alpha   90.00
_cell.angle_beta   90.00
_cell.angle_gamma   90.00
#
_symmetry.space_group_name_H-M   'P 1'
#
loop_
_entity.id
_entity.type
_entity.pdbx_description
1 polymer ?
#
loop_
_entity_poly.entity_id
_entity_poly.type
_entity_poly.pdbx_seq_one_letter_code
_entity_poly.pdbx_strand_id
1 'polypeptide(L)'
;MNYLHELLAQNVAAWRAGGYPCLDYPAIAEILNFATTENGNGELRYLRRAQFRALETYWYLRLVQGTPTIPQLYEQLFRTRKERLAAMGVSAKLFEEADYDYDALIERVKNDNKFVRKHQLESLRETLTLDYPSYILALAMGAGKTILMGTIIATEFAMAQDYPDGPFVQNALIFAPGKTIIESLREIADIPFYKIIPPRLYRGFAASLKLTFTRDGDKELPVVWGSSWNLVVTNTEKIRIQKNTSRRKAAQMDWLYQDEAHAEEEANLRLQAIASLPHLAVFSDEAHHTYGQKLLGEWRKDKDTGEEVFVEQGIKKVRKTVDFLAAETNLVVVVNTTGTPYFERQPLRDVVIWYGLGEGIRDGVLKELANNIRIFDLDEDNAGQLVEQIVGDFVSDYWNVALPDGAPARLALYFPQTEAMEELRPAVESTLARRGIDAATVLAVHSKSSEDTRREFYRVASDPGSPYRVILLVNMGTEGWNCPSLFACGLVRKLKSSNNFVLQAATRCLRQVPGNTRPARVYVSKGNKSVLAKQLEETYGTSLQELNSEHAERVEKIVELRHTELPPLLIKKRVLRFRRVSAGKAVKPLRFKQPKVEARPAAHVETWTIVQPKSGRTKLTRVDGGEDVIEFEPLQYSHYGAAAALAGNYHLPVPEVLDALRAVYGEEPVPEAHLDALGEQIEAQRADYERFEEEIDVALALVKPEGFELNKVKDGAAVYTARVSFAKDREHLYKTAAQFPDDELARKLSFHYEGYNFDSDPESEFLERVLNLLARQPDKVDGVWFTGGLTDPNKTELYAEYLGDDGRWHRYTPDFVIRRRDGKHLIVEVKSDAHSAEVRADLDRHRKGEAPVSKEGRKAVALQRWEDLNPGVLHYKVVFANGTLHQDALEAVHDFLA
;
A
#
# COMPACT_ATOMS: atom_id res chain seq x y z
N MET A 1 2.55 -8.28 20.67
CA MET A 1 1.11 -8.66 20.60
C MET A 1 1.05 -9.87 19.69
N ASN A 2 0.67 -11.05 20.19
CA ASN A 2 0.64 -12.25 19.36
C ASN A 2 -0.70 -12.30 18.63
N TYR A 3 -0.68 -12.32 17.32
CA TYR A 3 -1.88 -12.56 16.50
C TYR A 3 -2.29 -14.03 16.56
N LEU A 4 -3.59 -14.32 16.33
CA LEU A 4 -4.12 -15.67 16.30
C LEU A 4 -3.31 -16.60 15.37
N HIS A 5 -3.05 -16.18 14.15
CA HIS A 5 -2.29 -16.94 13.16
C HIS A 5 -0.82 -17.21 13.55
N GLU A 6 -0.18 -16.29 14.31
CA GLU A 6 1.19 -16.50 14.79
C GLU A 6 1.26 -17.60 15.83
N LEU A 7 0.33 -17.62 16.79
CA LEU A 7 0.27 -18.64 17.82
C LEU A 7 -0.11 -20.01 17.22
N LEU A 8 -1.07 -20.02 16.28
CA LEU A 8 -1.42 -21.24 15.54
C LEU A 8 -0.22 -21.78 14.75
N ALA A 9 0.56 -20.94 14.09
CA ALA A 9 1.76 -21.36 13.35
C ALA A 9 2.79 -22.04 14.25
N GLN A 10 2.98 -21.56 15.49
CA GLN A 10 3.87 -22.19 16.47
C GLN A 10 3.33 -23.58 16.91
N ASN A 11 2.04 -23.67 17.19
CA ASN A 11 1.41 -24.93 17.61
C ASN A 11 1.41 -25.96 16.49
N VAL A 12 1.14 -25.56 15.25
CA VAL A 12 1.21 -26.43 14.06
C VAL A 12 2.64 -26.92 13.82
N ALA A 13 3.65 -26.06 14.03
CA ALA A 13 5.04 -26.47 13.92
C ALA A 13 5.41 -27.55 14.96
N ALA A 14 4.91 -27.44 16.19
CA ALA A 14 5.10 -28.44 17.21
C ALA A 14 4.38 -29.76 16.86
N TRP A 15 3.15 -29.68 16.34
CA TRP A 15 2.38 -30.84 15.87
C TRP A 15 3.09 -31.57 14.71
N ARG A 16 3.63 -30.83 13.74
CA ARG A 16 4.46 -31.38 12.66
C ARG A 16 5.72 -32.07 13.18
N ALA A 17 6.44 -31.44 14.13
CA ALA A 17 7.64 -32.02 14.73
C ALA A 17 7.35 -33.36 15.46
N GLY A 18 6.14 -33.52 15.97
CA GLY A 18 5.66 -34.79 16.55
C GLY A 18 5.21 -35.83 15.53
N GLY A 19 5.25 -35.56 14.22
CA GLY A 19 4.79 -36.46 13.17
C GLY A 19 3.27 -36.51 13.01
N TYR A 20 2.58 -35.38 13.30
CA TYR A 20 1.11 -35.23 13.22
C TYR A 20 0.30 -36.23 14.08
N PRO A 21 0.59 -36.35 15.37
CA PRO A 21 -0.12 -37.33 16.23
C PRO A 21 -1.62 -37.06 16.28
N CYS A 22 -2.41 -38.08 15.90
CA CYS A 22 -3.86 -38.09 15.99
C CYS A 22 -4.30 -39.55 16.23
N LEU A 23 -4.69 -39.86 17.46
CA LEU A 23 -5.03 -41.24 17.85
C LEU A 23 -6.31 -41.77 17.18
N ASP A 24 -7.32 -40.87 17.06
CA ASP A 24 -8.61 -41.25 16.49
C ASP A 24 -8.59 -41.39 14.98
N TYR A 25 -7.72 -40.59 14.31
CA TYR A 25 -7.68 -40.46 12.84
C TYR A 25 -6.24 -40.49 12.29
N PRO A 26 -5.51 -41.60 12.44
CA PRO A 26 -4.08 -41.66 12.06
C PRO A 26 -3.81 -41.50 10.57
N ALA A 27 -4.80 -41.69 9.70
CA ALA A 27 -4.65 -41.47 8.25
C ALA A 27 -4.28 -40.02 7.91
N ILE A 28 -4.51 -39.06 8.81
CA ILE A 28 -4.09 -37.67 8.57
C ILE A 28 -2.55 -37.52 8.49
N ALA A 29 -1.84 -38.27 9.35
CA ALA A 29 -0.37 -38.28 9.28
C ALA A 29 0.12 -38.90 7.97
N GLU A 30 -0.56 -39.93 7.44
CA GLU A 30 -0.27 -40.53 6.14
C GLU A 30 -0.44 -39.47 5.01
N ILE A 31 -1.56 -38.71 5.02
CA ILE A 31 -1.87 -37.68 4.02
C ILE A 31 -0.83 -36.54 4.07
N LEU A 32 -0.55 -36.01 5.26
CA LEU A 32 0.38 -34.87 5.40
C LEU A 32 1.83 -35.26 5.10
N ASN A 33 2.25 -36.45 5.52
CA ASN A 33 3.59 -36.95 5.18
C ASN A 33 3.72 -37.30 3.69
N PHE A 34 2.65 -37.77 3.03
CA PHE A 34 2.66 -38.02 1.58
C PHE A 34 2.85 -36.74 0.76
N ALA A 35 2.47 -35.58 1.29
CA ALA A 35 2.69 -34.30 0.62
C ALA A 35 4.18 -33.96 0.45
N THR A 36 5.08 -34.57 1.24
CA THR A 36 6.55 -34.41 1.12
C THR A 36 7.16 -35.54 0.28
N THR A 37 8.30 -35.25 -0.36
CA THR A 37 9.06 -36.27 -1.09
C THR A 37 9.89 -37.10 -0.12
N GLU A 38 10.15 -38.37 -0.49
CA GLU A 38 10.90 -39.33 0.32
C GLU A 38 12.40 -38.98 0.52
N ASN A 39 12.89 -37.95 -0.20
CA ASN A 39 14.32 -37.56 -0.20
C ASN A 39 14.79 -36.87 1.10
N GLY A 40 13.94 -36.72 2.09
CA GLY A 40 14.30 -36.18 3.41
C GLY A 40 14.62 -34.67 3.45
N ASN A 41 14.59 -33.99 2.32
CA ASN A 41 14.92 -32.56 2.22
C ASN A 41 13.72 -31.63 2.46
N GLY A 42 12.56 -32.18 2.83
CA GLY A 42 11.35 -31.37 3.02
C GLY A 42 10.76 -30.76 1.74
N GLU A 43 11.15 -31.26 0.58
CA GLU A 43 10.57 -30.88 -0.71
C GLU A 43 9.14 -31.37 -0.81
N LEU A 44 8.25 -30.49 -1.30
CA LEU A 44 6.84 -30.82 -1.49
C LEU A 44 6.60 -31.48 -2.86
N ARG A 45 5.79 -32.53 -2.88
CA ARG A 45 5.47 -33.33 -4.07
C ARG A 45 4.68 -32.54 -5.12
N TYR A 46 3.80 -31.65 -4.70
CA TYR A 46 2.99 -30.84 -5.60
C TYR A 46 2.65 -29.45 -5.02
N LEU A 47 2.22 -29.39 -3.76
CA LEU A 47 1.80 -28.15 -3.13
C LEU A 47 2.98 -27.19 -2.96
N ARG A 48 2.69 -25.90 -3.02
CA ARG A 48 3.63 -24.88 -2.59
C ARG A 48 3.69 -24.83 -1.06
N ARG A 49 4.78 -24.32 -0.52
CA ARG A 49 4.98 -24.23 0.95
C ARG A 49 3.83 -23.51 1.67
N ALA A 50 3.32 -22.41 1.09
CA ALA A 50 2.18 -21.67 1.64
C ALA A 50 0.90 -22.51 1.70
N GLN A 51 0.60 -23.26 0.63
CA GLN A 51 -0.56 -24.13 0.54
C GLN A 51 -0.46 -25.29 1.54
N PHE A 52 0.72 -25.88 1.65
CA PHE A 52 0.95 -26.96 2.60
C PHE A 52 0.82 -26.48 4.05
N ARG A 53 1.39 -25.34 4.42
CA ARG A 53 1.21 -24.74 5.75
C ARG A 53 -0.27 -24.43 6.05
N ALA A 54 -1.02 -23.96 5.06
CA ALA A 54 -2.44 -23.72 5.22
C ALA A 54 -3.24 -25.02 5.41
N LEU A 55 -2.88 -26.09 4.68
CA LEU A 55 -3.46 -27.41 4.84
C LEU A 55 -3.17 -27.98 6.24
N GLU A 56 -1.94 -27.87 6.74
CA GLU A 56 -1.57 -28.28 8.09
C GLU A 56 -2.37 -27.53 9.16
N THR A 57 -2.47 -26.18 9.01
CA THR A 57 -3.24 -25.36 9.95
C THR A 57 -4.71 -25.73 9.94
N TYR A 58 -5.28 -25.97 8.76
CA TYR A 58 -6.65 -26.44 8.61
C TYR A 58 -6.88 -27.76 9.38
N TRP A 59 -6.03 -28.77 9.15
CA TRP A 59 -6.17 -30.07 9.81
C TRP A 59 -5.89 -30.03 11.30
N TYR A 60 -4.98 -29.16 11.74
CA TYR A 60 -4.77 -28.91 13.16
C TYR A 60 -6.03 -28.36 13.84
N LEU A 61 -6.72 -27.40 13.20
CA LEU A 61 -7.99 -26.86 13.70
C LEU A 61 -9.09 -27.92 13.71
N ARG A 62 -9.13 -28.77 12.69
CA ARG A 62 -10.14 -29.84 12.56
C ARG A 62 -9.97 -30.93 13.61
N LEU A 63 -8.77 -31.43 13.81
CA LEU A 63 -8.52 -32.66 14.58
C LEU A 63 -7.95 -32.40 15.97
N VAL A 64 -7.07 -31.43 16.13
CA VAL A 64 -6.43 -31.14 17.42
C VAL A 64 -7.26 -30.16 18.24
N GLN A 65 -7.81 -29.15 17.62
CA GLN A 65 -8.65 -28.15 18.29
C GLN A 65 -10.14 -28.51 18.30
N GLY A 66 -10.57 -29.57 17.58
CA GLY A 66 -11.95 -30.05 17.58
C GLY A 66 -12.92 -29.17 16.77
N THR A 67 -12.47 -28.51 15.74
CA THR A 67 -13.26 -27.63 14.86
C THR A 67 -13.99 -26.51 15.61
N PRO A 68 -13.30 -25.69 16.42
CA PRO A 68 -13.95 -24.66 17.23
C PRO A 68 -14.48 -23.49 16.39
N THR A 69 -15.47 -22.78 16.91
CA THR A 69 -15.76 -21.42 16.44
C THR A 69 -14.61 -20.49 16.81
N ILE A 70 -14.51 -19.33 16.14
CA ILE A 70 -13.41 -18.40 16.44
C ILE A 70 -13.42 -17.90 17.90
N PRO A 71 -14.57 -17.55 18.51
CA PRO A 71 -14.59 -17.23 19.94
C PRO A 71 -14.04 -18.35 20.82
N GLN A 72 -14.44 -19.61 20.58
CA GLN A 72 -13.90 -20.77 21.31
C GLN A 72 -12.39 -20.94 21.09
N LEU A 73 -11.90 -20.72 19.88
CA LEU A 73 -10.48 -20.78 19.55
C LEU A 73 -9.66 -19.71 20.31
N TYR A 74 -10.18 -18.50 20.45
CA TYR A 74 -9.57 -17.47 21.30
C TYR A 74 -9.54 -17.88 22.77
N GLU A 75 -10.59 -18.54 23.26
CA GLU A 75 -10.65 -19.06 24.63
C GLU A 75 -9.63 -20.19 24.89
N GLN A 76 -9.47 -21.08 23.94
CA GLN A 76 -8.53 -22.20 24.02
C GLN A 76 -7.06 -21.74 23.98
N LEU A 77 -6.74 -20.75 23.15
CA LEU A 77 -5.37 -20.34 22.87
C LEU A 77 -4.86 -19.21 23.78
N PHE A 78 -5.74 -18.32 24.24
CA PHE A 78 -5.35 -17.18 25.08
C PHE A 78 -5.90 -17.35 26.51
N ARG A 79 -5.02 -17.58 27.46
CA ARG A 79 -5.38 -17.96 28.83
C ARG A 79 -6.09 -16.86 29.62
N THR A 80 -5.67 -15.61 29.44
CA THR A 80 -6.22 -14.47 30.22
C THR A 80 -7.18 -13.64 29.39
N ARG A 81 -8.21 -13.04 30.03
CA ARG A 81 -9.16 -12.10 29.37
C ARG A 81 -8.43 -10.94 28.71
N LYS A 82 -7.36 -10.43 29.34
CA LYS A 82 -6.55 -9.33 28.81
C LYS A 82 -5.83 -9.73 27.50
N GLU A 83 -5.25 -10.92 27.44
CA GLU A 83 -4.60 -11.43 26.23
C GLU A 83 -5.64 -11.63 25.10
N ARG A 84 -6.82 -12.17 25.42
CA ARG A 84 -7.91 -12.34 24.43
C ARG A 84 -8.32 -11.00 23.82
N LEU A 85 -8.63 -9.99 24.66
CA LEU A 85 -9.00 -8.67 24.20
C LEU A 85 -7.92 -8.04 23.34
N ALA A 86 -6.65 -8.14 23.77
CA ALA A 86 -5.52 -7.62 23.00
C ALA A 86 -5.38 -8.31 21.62
N ALA A 87 -5.50 -9.65 21.59
CA ALA A 87 -5.45 -10.41 20.34
C ALA A 87 -6.65 -10.11 19.42
N MET A 88 -7.83 -9.89 19.99
CA MET A 88 -9.02 -9.41 19.28
C MET A 88 -8.90 -7.93 18.82
N GLY A 89 -7.85 -7.21 19.20
CA GLY A 89 -7.63 -5.80 18.85
C GLY A 89 -8.45 -4.81 19.65
N VAL A 90 -9.00 -5.24 20.76
CA VAL A 90 -9.74 -4.37 21.68
C VAL A 90 -8.73 -3.59 22.54
N SER A 91 -8.81 -2.26 22.52
CA SER A 91 -7.93 -1.41 23.32
C SER A 91 -8.25 -1.50 24.83
N ALA A 92 -7.23 -1.30 25.64
CA ALA A 92 -7.39 -1.24 27.10
C ALA A 92 -8.45 -0.19 27.53
N LYS A 93 -8.52 0.93 26.80
CA LYS A 93 -9.50 1.99 27.03
C LYS A 93 -10.94 1.53 26.76
N LEU A 94 -11.15 0.75 25.71
CA LEU A 94 -12.48 0.21 25.40
C LEU A 94 -12.94 -0.76 26.49
N PHE A 95 -12.01 -1.51 27.08
CA PHE A 95 -12.27 -2.40 28.20
C PHE A 95 -12.61 -1.61 29.48
N GLU A 96 -11.96 -0.44 29.67
CA GLU A 96 -12.29 0.50 30.74
C GLU A 96 -13.68 1.11 30.58
N GLU A 97 -14.08 1.51 29.35
CA GLU A 97 -15.43 2.01 29.05
C GLU A 97 -16.54 0.98 29.29
N ALA A 98 -16.18 -0.30 29.44
CA ALA A 98 -17.06 -1.42 29.83
C ALA A 98 -16.88 -1.85 31.31
N ASP A 99 -16.38 -0.95 32.17
CA ASP A 99 -16.14 -1.18 33.61
C ASP A 99 -15.27 -2.41 33.88
N TYR A 100 -14.33 -2.74 32.97
CA TYR A 100 -13.48 -3.96 33.02
C TYR A 100 -14.26 -5.30 33.04
N ASP A 101 -15.55 -5.25 32.64
CA ASP A 101 -16.36 -6.45 32.47
C ASP A 101 -16.23 -7.01 31.05
N TYR A 102 -15.60 -8.18 30.94
CA TYR A 102 -15.38 -8.85 29.64
C TYR A 102 -16.70 -9.27 28.99
N ASP A 103 -17.60 -9.89 29.76
CA ASP A 103 -18.83 -10.44 29.23
C ASP A 103 -19.80 -9.30 28.80
N ALA A 104 -19.88 -8.24 29.59
CA ALA A 104 -20.62 -7.04 29.22
C ALA A 104 -20.06 -6.37 27.97
N LEU A 105 -18.74 -6.33 27.79
CA LEU A 105 -18.11 -5.79 26.59
C LEU A 105 -18.44 -6.62 25.34
N ILE A 106 -18.32 -7.95 25.43
CA ILE A 106 -18.64 -8.85 24.32
C ILE A 106 -20.14 -8.73 23.96
N GLU A 107 -21.03 -8.64 24.95
CA GLU A 107 -22.46 -8.47 24.72
C GLU A 107 -22.77 -7.13 24.03
N ARG A 108 -22.09 -6.04 24.42
CA ARG A 108 -22.20 -4.75 23.73
C ARG A 108 -21.68 -4.80 22.31
N VAL A 109 -20.56 -5.50 22.04
CA VAL A 109 -20.05 -5.70 20.68
C VAL A 109 -21.06 -6.47 19.83
N LYS A 110 -21.73 -7.46 20.39
CA LYS A 110 -22.75 -8.24 19.66
C LYS A 110 -24.00 -7.43 19.33
N ASN A 111 -24.51 -6.65 20.28
CA ASN A 111 -25.89 -6.13 20.24
C ASN A 111 -26.01 -4.61 20.13
N ASP A 112 -24.97 -3.81 20.48
CA ASP A 112 -25.02 -2.36 20.47
C ASP A 112 -24.47 -1.76 19.17
N ASN A 113 -25.32 -1.44 18.21
CA ASN A 113 -24.95 -0.86 16.92
C ASN A 113 -24.22 0.49 17.04
N LYS A 114 -24.60 1.33 18.02
CA LYS A 114 -23.98 2.64 18.22
C LYS A 114 -22.56 2.48 18.77
N PHE A 115 -22.39 1.57 19.71
CA PHE A 115 -21.10 1.23 20.30
C PHE A 115 -20.13 0.66 19.25
N VAL A 116 -20.57 -0.31 18.45
CA VAL A 116 -19.77 -0.95 17.40
C VAL A 116 -19.27 0.08 16.38
N ARG A 117 -20.13 0.97 15.91
CA ARG A 117 -19.75 2.03 14.98
C ARG A 117 -18.82 3.06 15.58
N LYS A 118 -19.11 3.53 16.80
CA LYS A 118 -18.28 4.52 17.51
C LYS A 118 -16.84 4.02 17.63
N HIS A 119 -16.66 2.73 17.85
CA HIS A 119 -15.36 2.11 18.13
C HIS A 119 -14.81 1.29 16.95
N GLN A 120 -15.47 1.31 15.79
CA GLN A 120 -15.07 0.58 14.57
C GLN A 120 -14.83 -0.93 14.82
N LEU A 121 -15.83 -1.59 15.43
CA LEU A 121 -15.76 -3.01 15.84
C LEU A 121 -16.59 -3.93 14.94
N GLU A 122 -16.96 -3.49 13.74
CA GLU A 122 -17.80 -4.24 12.81
C GLU A 122 -17.20 -5.61 12.47
N SER A 123 -15.92 -5.67 12.20
CA SER A 123 -15.21 -6.92 11.92
C SER A 123 -15.23 -7.87 13.12
N LEU A 124 -14.95 -7.36 14.31
CA LEU A 124 -14.99 -8.17 15.55
C LEU A 124 -16.39 -8.68 15.85
N ARG A 125 -17.41 -7.85 15.69
CA ARG A 125 -18.80 -8.24 15.86
C ARG A 125 -19.19 -9.38 14.95
N GLU A 126 -18.82 -9.29 13.67
CA GLU A 126 -19.11 -10.35 12.70
C GLU A 126 -18.51 -11.68 13.15
N THR A 127 -17.23 -11.67 13.55
CA THR A 127 -16.55 -12.84 14.09
C THR A 127 -17.24 -13.42 15.32
N LEU A 128 -17.67 -12.57 16.26
CA LEU A 128 -18.28 -12.99 17.53
C LEU A 128 -19.73 -13.46 17.38
N THR A 129 -20.39 -13.20 16.26
CA THR A 129 -21.79 -13.59 16.01
C THR A 129 -21.94 -14.81 15.11
N LEU A 130 -20.84 -15.47 14.71
CA LEU A 130 -20.87 -16.70 13.94
C LEU A 130 -21.10 -17.91 14.86
N ASP A 131 -22.18 -18.66 14.62
CA ASP A 131 -22.55 -19.82 15.41
C ASP A 131 -21.96 -21.15 14.85
N TYR A 132 -21.16 -21.06 13.78
CA TYR A 132 -20.50 -22.18 13.12
C TYR A 132 -19.01 -21.89 12.91
N PRO A 133 -18.18 -22.95 12.77
CA PRO A 133 -16.75 -22.80 12.49
C PRO A 133 -16.52 -22.09 11.15
N SER A 134 -15.82 -20.96 11.18
CA SER A 134 -15.52 -20.18 9.98
C SER A 134 -14.10 -19.62 10.08
N TYR A 135 -13.23 -20.01 9.16
CA TYR A 135 -11.82 -19.68 9.17
C TYR A 135 -11.42 -18.89 7.96
N ILE A 136 -10.56 -17.89 8.13
CA ILE A 136 -9.96 -17.14 7.02
C ILE A 136 -8.53 -17.61 6.79
N LEU A 137 -8.27 -18.09 5.57
CA LEU A 137 -6.94 -18.40 5.07
C LEU A 137 -6.46 -17.20 4.22
N ALA A 138 -5.61 -16.36 4.79
CA ALA A 138 -5.08 -15.18 4.12
C ALA A 138 -3.81 -15.56 3.33
N LEU A 139 -3.97 -15.69 2.01
CA LEU A 139 -2.87 -15.98 1.10
C LEU A 139 -2.78 -14.91 0.00
N ALA A 140 -1.58 -14.41 -0.24
CA ALA A 140 -1.31 -13.44 -1.29
C ALA A 140 -1.87 -13.89 -2.65
N MET A 141 -2.21 -12.90 -3.49
CA MET A 141 -2.64 -13.19 -4.85
C MET A 141 -1.55 -13.97 -5.61
N GLY A 142 -1.94 -15.04 -6.32
CA GLY A 142 -0.98 -15.93 -7.01
C GLY A 142 -0.42 -17.06 -6.14
N ALA A 143 -0.70 -17.10 -4.84
CA ALA A 143 -0.26 -18.20 -3.96
C ALA A 143 -1.01 -19.53 -4.19
N GLY A 144 -2.04 -19.55 -5.05
CA GLY A 144 -2.78 -20.76 -5.44
C GLY A 144 -3.93 -21.12 -4.48
N LYS A 145 -4.75 -20.13 -4.10
CA LYS A 145 -5.94 -20.31 -3.25
C LYS A 145 -6.90 -21.40 -3.79
N THR A 146 -7.15 -21.41 -5.09
CA THR A 146 -8.02 -22.41 -5.75
C THR A 146 -7.52 -23.84 -5.56
N ILE A 147 -6.22 -24.07 -5.76
CA ILE A 147 -5.59 -25.38 -5.53
C ILE A 147 -5.69 -25.79 -4.07
N LEU A 148 -5.50 -24.85 -3.14
CA LEU A 148 -5.64 -25.12 -1.70
C LEU A 148 -7.06 -25.55 -1.34
N MET A 149 -8.10 -24.85 -1.82
CA MET A 149 -9.49 -25.24 -1.58
C MET A 149 -9.77 -26.65 -2.10
N GLY A 150 -9.38 -26.96 -3.34
CA GLY A 150 -9.50 -28.30 -3.91
C GLY A 150 -8.74 -29.36 -3.12
N THR A 151 -7.57 -29.00 -2.59
CA THR A 151 -6.76 -29.90 -1.74
C THR A 151 -7.44 -30.20 -0.41
N ILE A 152 -7.98 -29.18 0.27
CA ILE A 152 -8.71 -29.37 1.54
C ILE A 152 -9.91 -30.28 1.30
N ILE A 153 -10.71 -30.02 0.26
CA ILE A 153 -11.88 -30.85 -0.07
C ILE A 153 -11.48 -32.29 -0.36
N ALA A 154 -10.44 -32.49 -1.15
CA ALA A 154 -9.98 -33.81 -1.53
C ALA A 154 -9.49 -34.62 -0.32
N THR A 155 -8.75 -34.00 0.59
CA THR A 155 -8.28 -34.64 1.82
C THR A 155 -9.42 -34.91 2.79
N GLU A 156 -10.42 -34.03 2.92
CA GLU A 156 -11.64 -34.27 3.70
C GLU A 156 -12.43 -35.45 3.16
N PHE A 157 -12.66 -35.52 1.85
CA PHE A 157 -13.37 -36.67 1.24
C PHE A 157 -12.61 -37.99 1.43
N ALA A 158 -11.28 -37.96 1.32
CA ALA A 158 -10.44 -39.10 1.58
C ALA A 158 -10.55 -39.59 3.04
N MET A 159 -10.54 -38.64 4.00
CA MET A 159 -10.75 -38.94 5.42
C MET A 159 -12.17 -39.46 5.70
N ALA A 160 -13.20 -38.85 5.08
CA ALA A 160 -14.59 -39.30 5.23
C ALA A 160 -14.81 -40.72 4.70
N GLN A 161 -14.08 -41.16 3.67
CA GLN A 161 -14.14 -42.53 3.15
C GLN A 161 -13.42 -43.53 4.03
N ASP A 162 -12.30 -43.13 4.64
CA ASP A 162 -11.55 -43.99 5.57
C ASP A 162 -12.23 -44.11 6.93
N TYR A 163 -12.97 -43.08 7.33
CA TYR A 163 -13.71 -42.95 8.58
C TYR A 163 -15.16 -42.50 8.33
N PRO A 164 -16.07 -43.40 7.85
CA PRO A 164 -17.43 -43.00 7.45
C PRO A 164 -18.27 -42.39 8.57
N ASP A 165 -18.02 -42.80 9.82
CA ASP A 165 -18.72 -42.30 11.02
C ASP A 165 -18.00 -41.09 11.65
N GLY A 166 -16.92 -40.61 11.02
CA GLY A 166 -16.13 -39.46 11.48
C GLY A 166 -16.76 -38.11 11.15
N PRO A 167 -16.29 -37.04 11.77
CA PRO A 167 -16.84 -35.69 11.58
C PRO A 167 -16.33 -35.03 10.30
N PHE A 168 -16.14 -35.79 9.23
CA PHE A 168 -15.52 -35.31 7.99
C PHE A 168 -16.53 -34.82 6.99
N VAL A 169 -16.04 -33.88 6.11
CA VAL A 169 -16.82 -33.31 5.03
C VAL A 169 -17.07 -34.38 3.94
N GLN A 170 -18.34 -34.53 3.53
CA GLN A 170 -18.74 -35.42 2.44
C GLN A 170 -19.25 -34.68 1.24
N ASN A 171 -19.59 -33.39 1.38
CA ASN A 171 -20.05 -32.53 0.33
C ASN A 171 -19.41 -31.13 0.46
N ALA A 172 -19.07 -30.50 -0.65
CA ALA A 172 -18.46 -29.18 -0.67
C ALA A 172 -19.15 -28.24 -1.65
N LEU A 173 -19.39 -27.02 -1.21
CA LEU A 173 -19.84 -25.91 -2.01
C LEU A 173 -18.73 -24.87 -2.11
N ILE A 174 -18.29 -24.54 -3.34
CA ILE A 174 -17.39 -23.41 -3.58
C ILE A 174 -18.18 -22.31 -4.28
N PHE A 175 -18.14 -21.12 -3.74
CA PHE A 175 -18.73 -19.97 -4.41
C PHE A 175 -17.86 -18.73 -4.32
N ALA A 176 -18.00 -17.86 -5.33
CA ALA A 176 -17.26 -16.62 -5.41
C ALA A 176 -18.14 -15.49 -5.97
N PRO A 177 -17.85 -14.23 -5.65
CA PRO A 177 -18.57 -13.12 -6.25
C PRO A 177 -18.22 -12.99 -7.74
N GLY A 178 -19.27 -12.92 -8.61
CA GLY A 178 -19.12 -12.63 -10.03
C GLY A 178 -18.78 -13.84 -10.93
N LYS A 179 -18.97 -13.61 -12.24
CA LYS A 179 -18.81 -14.65 -13.28
C LYS A 179 -17.35 -14.95 -13.60
N THR A 180 -16.49 -13.98 -13.56
CA THR A 180 -15.06 -14.07 -13.90
C THR A 180 -14.31 -15.06 -13.01
N ILE A 181 -14.69 -15.15 -11.74
CA ILE A 181 -14.04 -16.01 -10.76
C ILE A 181 -14.39 -17.48 -10.97
N ILE A 182 -15.58 -17.80 -11.51
CA ILE A 182 -15.95 -19.19 -11.86
C ILE A 182 -14.99 -19.77 -12.89
N GLU A 183 -14.55 -18.98 -13.86
CA GLU A 183 -13.57 -19.47 -14.85
C GLU A 183 -12.22 -19.78 -14.20
N SER A 184 -11.79 -19.00 -13.22
CA SER A 184 -10.56 -19.30 -12.47
C SER A 184 -10.71 -20.52 -11.55
N LEU A 185 -11.91 -20.81 -11.06
CA LEU A 185 -12.21 -22.00 -10.25
C LEU A 185 -12.25 -23.29 -11.06
N ARG A 186 -12.28 -23.23 -12.41
CA ARG A 186 -12.17 -24.43 -13.26
C ARG A 186 -10.82 -25.14 -13.09
N GLU A 187 -9.78 -24.44 -12.64
CA GLU A 187 -8.47 -25.02 -12.28
C GLU A 187 -8.60 -26.18 -11.28
N ILE A 188 -9.70 -26.27 -10.52
CA ILE A 188 -9.96 -27.39 -9.59
C ILE A 188 -10.06 -28.72 -10.35
N ALA A 189 -10.58 -28.73 -11.57
CA ALA A 189 -10.69 -29.94 -12.38
C ALA A 189 -9.32 -30.48 -12.84
N ASP A 190 -8.30 -29.63 -12.89
CA ASP A 190 -6.95 -29.96 -13.37
C ASP A 190 -5.98 -30.33 -12.24
N ILE A 191 -6.45 -30.31 -10.97
CA ILE A 191 -5.61 -30.66 -9.82
C ILE A 191 -5.20 -32.14 -9.88
N PRO A 192 -3.89 -32.45 -9.85
CA PRO A 192 -3.42 -33.84 -9.84
C PRO A 192 -3.57 -34.44 -8.43
N PHE A 193 -4.79 -34.79 -8.04
CA PHE A 193 -5.12 -35.28 -6.70
C PHE A 193 -4.30 -36.54 -6.30
N TYR A 194 -3.83 -37.31 -7.27
CA TYR A 194 -2.94 -38.48 -7.02
C TYR A 194 -1.57 -38.10 -6.47
N LYS A 195 -1.19 -36.81 -6.55
CA LYS A 195 0.04 -36.28 -5.91
C LYS A 195 -0.21 -35.72 -4.51
N ILE A 196 -1.49 -35.58 -4.12
CA ILE A 196 -1.94 -35.00 -2.85
C ILE A 196 -2.42 -36.09 -1.89
N ILE A 197 -3.20 -37.06 -2.41
CA ILE A 197 -3.80 -38.12 -1.65
C ILE A 197 -2.95 -39.40 -1.83
N PRO A 198 -2.59 -40.09 -0.71
CA PRO A 198 -1.86 -41.35 -0.79
C PRO A 198 -2.58 -42.40 -1.66
N PRO A 199 -1.83 -43.26 -2.40
CA PRO A 199 -2.42 -44.24 -3.32
C PRO A 199 -3.51 -45.13 -2.69
N ARG A 200 -3.40 -45.45 -1.42
CA ARG A 200 -4.40 -46.24 -0.66
C ARG A 200 -5.77 -45.57 -0.66
N LEU A 201 -5.80 -44.24 -0.42
CA LEU A 201 -7.03 -43.47 -0.27
C LEU A 201 -7.49 -42.90 -1.66
N TYR A 202 -6.56 -42.68 -2.59
CA TYR A 202 -6.85 -42.06 -3.86
C TYR A 202 -7.86 -42.80 -4.74
N ARG A 203 -7.83 -44.17 -4.76
CA ARG A 203 -8.73 -44.94 -5.62
C ARG A 203 -10.20 -44.73 -5.24
N GLY A 204 -10.51 -44.75 -3.95
CA GLY A 204 -11.87 -44.49 -3.43
C GLY A 204 -12.33 -43.07 -3.77
N PHE A 205 -11.48 -42.08 -3.46
CA PHE A 205 -11.74 -40.68 -3.76
C PHE A 205 -12.00 -40.43 -5.25
N ALA A 206 -11.13 -40.90 -6.14
CA ALA A 206 -11.26 -40.68 -7.59
C ALA A 206 -12.51 -41.32 -8.20
N ALA A 207 -12.96 -42.46 -7.66
CA ALA A 207 -14.18 -43.14 -8.10
C ALA A 207 -15.46 -42.45 -7.63
N SER A 208 -15.40 -41.68 -6.56
CA SER A 208 -16.58 -41.11 -5.89
C SER A 208 -16.83 -39.64 -6.22
N LEU A 209 -15.79 -38.88 -6.51
CA LEU A 209 -15.88 -37.43 -6.74
C LEU A 209 -16.86 -37.07 -7.86
N LYS A 210 -17.83 -36.22 -7.54
CA LYS A 210 -18.80 -35.62 -8.48
C LYS A 210 -18.57 -34.11 -8.53
N LEU A 211 -17.88 -33.62 -9.57
CA LEU A 211 -17.59 -32.21 -9.76
C LEU A 211 -18.64 -31.56 -10.68
N THR A 212 -19.32 -30.55 -10.18
CA THR A 212 -20.41 -29.85 -10.87
C THR A 212 -20.13 -28.35 -10.93
N PHE A 213 -20.06 -27.80 -12.15
CA PHE A 213 -20.04 -26.35 -12.38
C PHE A 213 -21.41 -25.88 -12.83
N THR A 214 -21.99 -24.88 -12.14
CA THR A 214 -23.28 -24.33 -12.55
C THR A 214 -23.16 -23.49 -13.83
N ARG A 215 -24.06 -23.72 -14.79
CA ARG A 215 -24.14 -22.97 -16.06
C ARG A 215 -25.18 -21.86 -15.99
N ASP A 216 -25.03 -20.84 -16.86
CA ASP A 216 -26.08 -19.85 -17.06
C ASP A 216 -27.29 -20.52 -17.73
N GLY A 217 -28.49 -20.24 -17.21
CA GLY A 217 -29.73 -20.82 -17.73
C GLY A 217 -30.21 -22.10 -17.02
N ASP A 218 -29.34 -22.87 -16.34
CA ASP A 218 -29.78 -24.03 -15.54
C ASP A 218 -30.69 -23.57 -14.40
N LYS A 219 -31.88 -24.16 -14.27
CA LYS A 219 -32.77 -23.88 -13.12
C LYS A 219 -32.50 -24.75 -11.91
N GLU A 220 -31.94 -25.93 -12.14
CA GLU A 220 -31.68 -26.95 -11.14
C GLU A 220 -30.21 -27.35 -11.11
N LEU A 221 -29.76 -27.92 -10.03
CA LEU A 221 -28.43 -28.53 -9.89
C LEU A 221 -28.56 -30.04 -10.16
N PRO A 222 -27.64 -30.65 -10.92
CA PRO A 222 -27.65 -32.08 -11.16
C PRO A 222 -27.04 -32.86 -9.96
N VAL A 223 -27.54 -32.59 -8.76
CA VAL A 223 -27.21 -33.31 -7.54
C VAL A 223 -28.37 -34.14 -7.05
N VAL A 224 -28.10 -35.34 -6.64
CA VAL A 224 -29.09 -36.20 -6.00
C VAL A 224 -29.26 -35.77 -4.54
N TRP A 225 -30.49 -35.55 -4.10
CA TRP A 225 -30.81 -35.13 -2.74
C TRP A 225 -30.27 -36.15 -1.72
N GLY A 226 -29.62 -35.67 -0.66
CA GLY A 226 -29.04 -36.50 0.38
C GLY A 226 -27.80 -37.31 -0.05
N SER A 227 -27.28 -37.11 -1.26
CA SER A 227 -26.10 -37.85 -1.72
C SER A 227 -24.79 -37.26 -1.17
N SER A 228 -23.70 -38.06 -1.24
CA SER A 228 -22.35 -37.65 -0.82
C SER A 228 -21.42 -37.49 -2.02
N TRP A 229 -20.25 -36.92 -1.76
CA TRP A 229 -19.13 -36.74 -2.68
C TRP A 229 -19.37 -35.70 -3.80
N ASN A 230 -20.24 -34.74 -3.50
CA ASN A 230 -20.52 -33.65 -4.45
C ASN A 230 -19.59 -32.47 -4.14
N LEU A 231 -18.90 -32.01 -5.19
CA LEU A 231 -18.17 -30.73 -5.20
C LEU A 231 -18.89 -29.80 -6.18
N VAL A 232 -19.64 -28.86 -5.65
CA VAL A 232 -20.44 -27.90 -6.42
C VAL A 232 -19.72 -26.56 -6.48
N VAL A 233 -19.47 -26.07 -7.69
CA VAL A 233 -18.86 -24.75 -7.93
C VAL A 233 -19.88 -23.80 -8.55
N THR A 234 -20.16 -22.68 -7.89
CA THR A 234 -21.20 -21.72 -8.31
C THR A 234 -20.82 -20.28 -7.98
N ASN A 235 -21.61 -19.31 -8.40
CA ASN A 235 -21.49 -17.93 -7.97
C ASN A 235 -22.63 -17.51 -7.02
N THR A 236 -22.39 -16.44 -6.29
CA THR A 236 -23.35 -15.90 -5.30
C THR A 236 -24.68 -15.43 -5.92
N GLU A 237 -24.73 -15.19 -7.22
CA GLU A 237 -25.95 -14.78 -7.91
C GLU A 237 -26.89 -15.95 -8.20
N LYS A 238 -26.33 -17.17 -8.32
CA LYS A 238 -27.08 -18.38 -8.69
C LYS A 238 -27.68 -19.10 -7.49
N ILE A 239 -27.13 -18.90 -6.29
CA ILE A 239 -27.65 -19.42 -5.03
C ILE A 239 -28.05 -18.24 -4.16
N ARG A 240 -29.34 -18.05 -3.94
CA ARG A 240 -29.84 -16.92 -3.18
C ARG A 240 -31.20 -17.19 -2.55
N ILE A 241 -31.43 -16.50 -1.46
CA ILE A 241 -32.74 -16.35 -0.84
C ILE A 241 -33.49 -15.26 -1.62
N GLN A 242 -34.67 -15.56 -2.14
CA GLN A 242 -35.50 -14.65 -2.92
C GLN A 242 -36.74 -14.24 -2.12
N LYS A 243 -37.15 -12.97 -2.25
CA LYS A 243 -38.49 -12.56 -1.77
C LYS A 243 -39.56 -13.11 -2.70
N ASN A 244 -40.52 -13.81 -2.15
CA ASN A 244 -41.62 -14.36 -2.94
C ASN A 244 -42.51 -13.25 -3.46
N THR A 245 -42.35 -12.89 -4.76
CA THR A 245 -43.14 -11.83 -5.42
C THR A 245 -44.44 -12.35 -6.01
N SER A 246 -44.65 -13.66 -6.09
CA SER A 246 -45.86 -14.24 -6.65
C SER A 246 -47.08 -14.05 -5.72
N ARG A 247 -46.89 -14.07 -4.40
CA ARG A 247 -47.94 -13.75 -3.43
C ARG A 247 -48.33 -12.25 -3.43
N ARG A 248 -47.41 -11.33 -3.77
CA ARG A 248 -47.73 -9.90 -3.91
C ARG A 248 -48.77 -9.60 -5.01
N LYS A 249 -48.82 -10.37 -6.09
CA LYS A 249 -49.83 -10.21 -7.11
C LYS A 249 -51.22 -10.75 -6.71
N ALA A 250 -51.25 -11.74 -5.84
CA ALA A 250 -52.51 -12.24 -5.25
C ALA A 250 -53.01 -11.33 -4.12
N ALA A 251 -52.12 -10.79 -3.30
CA ALA A 251 -52.45 -9.87 -2.20
C ALA A 251 -52.85 -8.45 -2.66
N GLN A 252 -52.54 -8.07 -3.90
CA GLN A 252 -52.97 -6.79 -4.45
C GLN A 252 -54.47 -6.75 -4.77
N MET A 253 -55.19 -7.88 -4.68
CA MET A 253 -56.66 -7.93 -4.77
C MET A 253 -57.41 -7.82 -3.45
N ASP A 254 -56.68 -7.82 -2.29
CA ASP A 254 -57.29 -7.77 -0.96
C ASP A 254 -56.76 -6.54 -0.19
N TRP A 255 -57.35 -5.39 -0.48
CA TRP A 255 -56.97 -4.08 0.13
C TRP A 255 -57.46 -3.85 1.53
N LEU A 256 -57.91 -4.90 2.22
CA LEU A 256 -58.54 -4.77 3.58
C LEU A 256 -57.63 -5.21 4.75
N TYR A 257 -56.41 -5.70 4.51
CA TYR A 257 -55.46 -6.06 5.54
C TYR A 257 -54.12 -5.40 5.28
N GLN A 258 -53.93 -4.19 5.79
CA GLN A 258 -52.62 -3.56 5.96
C GLN A 258 -51.96 -4.09 7.23
N ASP A 259 -51.51 -5.28 7.26
CA ASP A 259 -50.40 -5.66 8.12
C ASP A 259 -49.18 -5.87 7.21
N GLU A 260 -48.06 -5.20 7.56
CA GLU A 260 -46.76 -5.39 6.90
C GLU A 260 -46.30 -6.83 7.14
N ALA A 261 -46.94 -7.76 6.48
CA ALA A 261 -46.50 -9.14 6.46
C ALA A 261 -45.08 -9.17 5.90
N HIS A 262 -44.16 -9.57 6.71
CA HIS A 262 -42.80 -9.93 6.31
C HIS A 262 -42.92 -10.82 5.07
N ALA A 263 -42.43 -10.32 3.92
CA ALA A 263 -42.42 -11.12 2.71
C ALA A 263 -41.58 -12.35 2.97
N GLU A 264 -42.19 -13.54 3.01
CA GLU A 264 -41.51 -14.80 3.21
C GLU A 264 -40.38 -14.91 2.19
N GLU A 265 -39.15 -15.00 2.69
CA GLU A 265 -37.97 -15.22 1.86
C GLU A 265 -37.86 -16.71 1.59
N GLU A 266 -37.87 -17.11 0.31
CA GLU A 266 -37.72 -18.52 -0.11
C GLU A 266 -36.34 -18.73 -0.74
N ALA A 267 -35.68 -19.80 -0.33
CA ALA A 267 -34.47 -20.31 -1.00
C ALA A 267 -34.80 -20.80 -2.42
N ASN A 268 -33.96 -20.46 -3.40
CA ASN A 268 -34.17 -20.99 -4.73
C ASN A 268 -33.89 -22.49 -4.78
N LEU A 269 -34.40 -23.19 -5.84
CA LEU A 269 -34.27 -24.65 -5.98
C LEU A 269 -32.84 -25.15 -5.91
N ARG A 270 -31.85 -24.36 -6.39
CA ARG A 270 -30.44 -24.72 -6.30
C ARG A 270 -29.92 -24.71 -4.87
N LEU A 271 -30.31 -23.69 -4.10
CA LEU A 271 -29.93 -23.58 -2.70
C LEU A 271 -30.60 -24.68 -1.87
N GLN A 272 -31.85 -25.01 -2.15
CA GLN A 272 -32.56 -26.14 -1.51
C GLN A 272 -31.87 -27.48 -1.81
N ALA A 273 -31.44 -27.72 -3.06
CA ALA A 273 -30.70 -28.93 -3.43
C ALA A 273 -29.36 -29.00 -2.67
N ILE A 274 -28.64 -27.90 -2.50
CA ILE A 274 -27.40 -27.85 -1.72
C ILE A 274 -27.69 -28.10 -0.22
N ALA A 275 -28.75 -27.51 0.31
CA ALA A 275 -29.16 -27.67 1.72
C ALA A 275 -29.56 -29.13 2.06
N SER A 276 -29.92 -29.95 1.05
CA SER A 276 -30.20 -31.38 1.26
C SER A 276 -28.93 -32.24 1.42
N LEU A 277 -27.73 -31.70 1.14
CA LEU A 277 -26.49 -32.45 1.16
C LEU A 277 -25.93 -32.54 2.59
N PRO A 278 -25.72 -33.77 3.13
CA PRO A 278 -25.20 -33.94 4.49
C PRO A 278 -23.70 -33.60 4.55
N HIS A 279 -23.20 -33.34 5.76
CA HIS A 279 -21.79 -33.06 6.05
C HIS A 279 -21.16 -32.07 5.05
N LEU A 280 -21.81 -30.91 4.92
CA LEU A 280 -21.45 -29.86 3.97
C LEU A 280 -20.31 -28.99 4.50
N ALA A 281 -19.33 -28.69 3.64
CA ALA A 281 -18.43 -27.57 3.84
C ALA A 281 -18.69 -26.48 2.79
N VAL A 282 -18.53 -25.24 3.21
CA VAL A 282 -18.66 -24.08 2.35
C VAL A 282 -17.32 -23.39 2.18
N PHE A 283 -16.92 -23.17 0.94
CA PHE A 283 -15.69 -22.48 0.56
C PHE A 283 -16.02 -21.18 -0.16
N SER A 284 -15.48 -20.06 0.33
CA SER A 284 -15.66 -18.75 -0.30
C SER A 284 -14.32 -18.21 -0.77
N ASP A 285 -14.20 -17.95 -2.08
CA ASP A 285 -13.04 -17.23 -2.62
C ASP A 285 -13.28 -15.72 -2.56
N GLU A 286 -12.21 -14.96 -2.35
CA GLU A 286 -12.23 -13.51 -2.16
C GLU A 286 -13.19 -13.07 -1.02
N ALA A 287 -13.03 -13.70 0.13
CA ALA A 287 -13.88 -13.52 1.33
C ALA A 287 -14.03 -12.06 1.80
N HIS A 288 -13.10 -11.17 1.44
CA HIS A 288 -13.22 -9.74 1.73
C HIS A 288 -14.46 -9.09 1.07
N HIS A 289 -15.05 -9.70 0.05
CA HIS A 289 -16.34 -9.28 -0.51
C HIS A 289 -17.54 -9.80 0.29
N THR A 290 -17.36 -10.81 1.11
CA THR A 290 -18.42 -11.43 1.91
C THR A 290 -18.31 -11.06 3.38
N TYR A 291 -17.08 -10.92 3.86
CA TYR A 291 -16.72 -10.52 5.22
C TYR A 291 -16.67 -9.00 5.35
N GLY A 292 -17.19 -8.48 6.45
CA GLY A 292 -17.12 -7.06 6.76
C GLY A 292 -17.87 -6.18 5.78
N GLN A 293 -18.76 -6.74 4.99
CA GLN A 293 -19.70 -5.92 4.24
C GLN A 293 -20.59 -5.25 5.26
N LYS A 294 -20.52 -3.90 5.29
CA LYS A 294 -21.32 -3.04 6.15
C LYS A 294 -22.62 -3.73 6.51
N LEU A 295 -22.90 -3.86 7.77
CA LEU A 295 -24.27 -3.92 8.22
C LEU A 295 -24.94 -2.73 7.53
N LEU A 296 -25.53 -2.99 6.35
CA LEU A 296 -26.10 -1.97 5.49
C LEU A 296 -27.36 -1.48 6.17
N GLY A 297 -27.21 -0.46 6.99
CA GLY A 297 -28.29 0.31 7.48
C GLY A 297 -27.99 1.76 7.23
N GLU A 298 -28.95 2.51 6.84
CA GLU A 298 -28.89 3.96 6.82
C GLU A 298 -29.55 4.49 8.08
N TRP A 299 -28.91 5.49 8.71
CA TRP A 299 -29.60 6.27 9.71
C TRP A 299 -30.65 7.12 9.00
N ARG A 300 -31.92 6.83 9.21
CA ARG A 300 -33.03 7.67 8.74
C ARG A 300 -33.68 8.34 9.94
N LYS A 301 -33.98 9.62 9.78
CA LYS A 301 -34.88 10.27 10.74
C LYS A 301 -36.23 9.61 10.61
N ASP A 302 -36.71 9.05 11.72
CA ASP A 302 -38.08 8.61 11.85
C ASP A 302 -38.99 9.82 11.62
N LYS A 303 -39.97 9.68 10.75
CA LYS A 303 -40.86 10.77 10.34
C LYS A 303 -41.81 11.20 11.43
N ASP A 304 -42.07 10.31 12.40
CA ASP A 304 -43.05 10.51 13.43
C ASP A 304 -42.44 10.99 14.76
N THR A 305 -41.24 10.51 15.09
CA THR A 305 -40.53 10.84 16.33
C THR A 305 -39.38 11.84 16.14
N GLY A 306 -38.91 12.06 14.92
CA GLY A 306 -37.77 12.93 14.61
C GLY A 306 -36.41 12.40 15.07
N GLU A 307 -36.38 11.22 15.69
CA GLU A 307 -35.14 10.55 16.13
C GLU A 307 -34.45 9.83 14.97
N GLU A 308 -33.13 9.75 15.00
CA GLU A 308 -32.37 8.97 14.05
C GLU A 308 -32.46 7.47 14.39
N VAL A 309 -33.28 6.75 13.64
CA VAL A 309 -33.44 5.30 13.76
C VAL A 309 -32.56 4.62 12.70
N PHE A 310 -31.80 3.63 13.13
CA PHE A 310 -31.03 2.80 12.21
C PHE A 310 -31.96 1.79 11.52
N VAL A 311 -32.19 1.99 10.24
CA VAL A 311 -32.95 1.04 9.41
C VAL A 311 -31.95 0.06 8.81
N GLU A 312 -31.91 -1.18 9.29
CA GLU A 312 -31.10 -2.26 8.72
C GLU A 312 -31.57 -2.56 7.28
N GLN A 313 -30.69 -2.27 6.32
CA GLN A 313 -30.87 -2.76 4.94
C GLN A 313 -30.17 -4.10 4.77
N GLY A 314 -30.66 -5.12 5.42
CA GLY A 314 -30.38 -6.52 5.16
C GLY A 314 -28.92 -6.96 5.33
N ILE A 315 -28.71 -8.04 6.07
CA ILE A 315 -27.48 -8.85 6.02
C ILE A 315 -27.22 -9.22 4.56
N LYS A 316 -25.96 -9.14 4.09
CA LYS A 316 -25.67 -9.44 2.69
C LYS A 316 -26.10 -10.83 2.30
N LYS A 317 -26.47 -10.96 1.04
CA LYS A 317 -26.98 -12.18 0.43
C LYS A 317 -26.13 -13.42 0.68
N VAL A 318 -24.80 -13.27 0.75
CA VAL A 318 -23.88 -14.39 0.98
C VAL A 318 -23.95 -14.88 2.41
N ARG A 319 -23.89 -13.98 3.39
CA ARG A 319 -23.99 -14.37 4.82
C ARG A 319 -25.34 -15.05 5.10
N LYS A 320 -26.44 -14.49 4.61
CA LYS A 320 -27.77 -15.11 4.74
C LYS A 320 -27.83 -16.51 4.11
N THR A 321 -27.14 -16.70 2.96
CA THR A 321 -27.07 -18.01 2.30
C THR A 321 -26.32 -19.04 3.15
N VAL A 322 -25.19 -18.63 3.75
CA VAL A 322 -24.44 -19.54 4.65
C VAL A 322 -25.18 -19.81 5.95
N ASP A 323 -25.79 -18.80 6.56
CA ASP A 323 -26.62 -18.94 7.77
C ASP A 323 -27.82 -19.86 7.50
N PHE A 324 -28.45 -19.76 6.31
CA PHE A 324 -29.50 -20.70 5.89
C PHE A 324 -28.98 -22.14 5.77
N LEU A 325 -27.80 -22.35 5.15
CA LEU A 325 -27.20 -23.67 5.04
C LEU A 325 -26.85 -24.23 6.42
N ALA A 326 -26.35 -23.40 7.34
CA ALA A 326 -26.04 -23.81 8.69
C ALA A 326 -27.29 -24.24 9.49
N ALA A 327 -28.46 -23.65 9.18
CA ALA A 327 -29.72 -24.02 9.81
C ALA A 327 -30.37 -25.29 9.21
N GLU A 328 -30.18 -25.51 7.89
CA GLU A 328 -30.90 -26.57 7.16
C GLU A 328 -30.11 -27.87 7.00
N THR A 329 -28.76 -27.83 7.09
CA THR A 329 -27.91 -29.04 6.94
C THR A 329 -26.81 -29.08 7.99
N ASN A 330 -26.15 -30.23 8.14
CA ASN A 330 -24.96 -30.35 8.95
C ASN A 330 -23.78 -29.61 8.28
N LEU A 331 -23.66 -28.32 8.59
CA LEU A 331 -22.54 -27.50 8.12
C LEU A 331 -21.30 -27.78 8.99
N VAL A 332 -20.32 -28.45 8.43
CA VAL A 332 -19.12 -28.89 9.15
C VAL A 332 -18.17 -27.70 9.38
N VAL A 333 -17.90 -26.94 8.33
CA VAL A 333 -16.95 -25.81 8.39
C VAL A 333 -17.17 -24.85 7.20
N VAL A 334 -16.88 -23.58 7.44
CA VAL A 334 -16.75 -22.55 6.40
C VAL A 334 -15.28 -22.16 6.28
N VAL A 335 -14.75 -22.22 5.07
CA VAL A 335 -13.36 -21.84 4.76
C VAL A 335 -13.37 -20.67 3.79
N ASN A 336 -12.85 -19.57 4.25
CA ASN A 336 -12.78 -18.33 3.48
C ASN A 336 -11.34 -18.10 3.02
N THR A 337 -11.13 -17.82 1.75
CA THR A 337 -9.81 -17.43 1.23
C THR A 337 -9.80 -15.95 0.83
N THR A 338 -8.71 -15.25 1.10
CA THR A 338 -8.54 -13.86 0.69
C THR A 338 -7.08 -13.49 0.48
N GLY A 339 -6.81 -12.58 -0.45
CA GLY A 339 -5.50 -11.95 -0.62
C GLY A 339 -5.35 -10.68 0.22
N THR A 340 -6.45 -10.14 0.75
CA THR A 340 -6.52 -8.87 1.48
C THR A 340 -7.37 -9.02 2.75
N PRO A 341 -6.80 -9.55 3.84
CA PRO A 341 -7.54 -9.91 5.07
C PRO A 341 -7.82 -8.69 5.95
N TYR A 342 -8.37 -7.64 5.35
CA TYR A 342 -8.75 -6.41 6.03
C TYR A 342 -10.16 -5.99 5.66
N PHE A 343 -10.85 -5.43 6.65
CA PHE A 343 -12.09 -4.72 6.48
C PHE A 343 -11.86 -3.24 6.80
N GLU A 344 -12.04 -2.37 5.82
CA GLU A 344 -11.70 -0.95 5.86
C GLU A 344 -10.23 -0.71 6.28
N ARG A 345 -9.94 -0.51 7.56
CA ARG A 345 -8.58 -0.31 8.11
C ARG A 345 -8.21 -1.33 9.18
N GLN A 346 -9.08 -2.30 9.42
CA GLN A 346 -8.94 -3.24 10.50
C GLN A 346 -8.57 -4.62 9.98
N PRO A 347 -7.56 -5.28 10.55
CA PRO A 347 -7.31 -6.67 10.21
C PRO A 347 -8.48 -7.54 10.64
N LEU A 348 -8.87 -8.50 9.80
CA LEU A 348 -9.85 -9.51 10.15
C LEU A 348 -9.31 -10.38 11.31
N ARG A 349 -10.17 -10.71 12.28
CA ARG A 349 -9.76 -11.36 13.54
C ARG A 349 -9.83 -12.88 13.50
N ASP A 350 -10.45 -13.41 12.48
CA ASP A 350 -10.62 -14.83 12.20
C ASP A 350 -9.62 -15.38 11.17
N VAL A 351 -8.55 -14.64 10.92
CA VAL A 351 -7.41 -15.10 10.12
C VAL A 351 -6.61 -16.14 10.92
N VAL A 352 -6.67 -17.41 10.47
CA VAL A 352 -5.98 -18.53 11.09
C VAL A 352 -4.63 -18.84 10.47
N ILE A 353 -4.39 -18.37 9.24
CA ILE A 353 -3.08 -18.39 8.57
C ILE A 353 -2.88 -17.11 7.78
N TRP A 354 -1.64 -16.63 7.79
CA TRP A 354 -1.20 -15.46 7.05
C TRP A 354 -0.01 -15.81 6.16
N TYR A 355 -0.15 -15.53 4.86
CA TYR A 355 0.92 -15.60 3.89
C TYR A 355 0.81 -14.39 2.96
N GLY A 356 1.59 -13.34 3.25
CA GLY A 356 1.52 -12.05 2.57
C GLY A 356 2.39 -11.98 1.31
N LEU A 357 2.44 -10.78 0.72
CA LEU A 357 3.23 -10.50 -0.50
C LEU A 357 4.72 -10.73 -0.28
N GLY A 358 5.27 -10.30 0.85
CA GLY A 358 6.69 -10.45 1.16
C GLY A 358 7.13 -11.90 1.29
N GLU A 359 6.30 -12.77 1.91
CA GLU A 359 6.55 -14.21 1.96
C GLU A 359 6.50 -14.81 0.57
N GLY A 360 5.50 -14.42 -0.24
CA GLY A 360 5.35 -14.89 -1.61
C GLY A 360 6.55 -14.54 -2.50
N ILE A 361 7.12 -13.36 -2.32
CA ILE A 361 8.33 -12.92 -3.04
C ILE A 361 9.55 -13.72 -2.57
N ARG A 362 9.77 -13.84 -1.26
CA ARG A 362 10.90 -14.61 -0.70
C ARG A 362 10.91 -16.08 -1.11
N ASP A 363 9.73 -16.68 -1.15
CA ASP A 363 9.56 -18.08 -1.53
C ASP A 363 9.57 -18.29 -3.06
N GLY A 364 9.76 -17.22 -3.87
CA GLY A 364 9.76 -17.27 -5.34
C GLY A 364 8.40 -17.61 -5.96
N VAL A 365 7.33 -17.56 -5.18
CA VAL A 365 5.94 -17.77 -5.63
C VAL A 365 5.43 -16.57 -6.41
N LEU A 366 5.95 -15.38 -6.05
CA LEU A 366 5.71 -14.12 -6.73
C LEU A 366 7.01 -13.61 -7.33
N LYS A 367 6.91 -12.82 -8.42
CA LYS A 367 8.05 -12.10 -8.97
C LYS A 367 8.58 -11.10 -7.96
N GLU A 368 9.90 -10.90 -7.99
CA GLU A 368 10.51 -9.82 -7.23
C GLU A 368 10.03 -8.45 -7.70
N LEU A 369 9.98 -7.52 -6.75
CA LEU A 369 9.79 -6.09 -6.98
C LEU A 369 11.01 -5.28 -6.50
N ALA A 370 12.10 -5.94 -6.13
CA ALA A 370 13.27 -5.28 -5.60
C ALA A 370 13.70 -4.16 -6.56
N ASN A 371 13.76 -2.93 -6.04
CA ASN A 371 14.19 -1.74 -6.79
C ASN A 371 13.38 -1.47 -8.07
N ASN A 372 12.12 -1.84 -8.13
CA ASN A 372 11.36 -1.81 -9.38
C ASN A 372 9.94 -1.21 -9.26
N ILE A 373 9.68 -0.46 -8.22
CA ILE A 373 8.51 0.42 -8.14
C ILE A 373 8.97 1.82 -8.57
N ARG A 374 8.47 2.29 -9.72
CA ARG A 374 8.81 3.56 -10.33
C ARG A 374 7.74 4.60 -10.01
N ILE A 375 8.10 5.64 -9.27
CA ILE A 375 7.19 6.72 -8.91
C ILE A 375 7.61 7.96 -9.70
N PHE A 376 6.74 8.36 -10.62
CA PHE A 376 6.96 9.53 -11.45
C PHE A 376 6.46 10.78 -10.73
N ASP A 377 7.26 11.86 -10.75
CA ASP A 377 6.88 13.18 -10.24
C ASP A 377 5.97 13.94 -11.23
N LEU A 378 4.98 13.21 -11.76
CA LEU A 378 3.98 13.72 -12.68
C LEU A 378 2.60 13.54 -12.03
N ASP A 379 1.77 14.55 -12.18
CA ASP A 379 0.40 14.57 -11.68
C ASP A 379 -0.63 14.19 -12.77
N GLU A 380 -1.90 14.38 -12.44
CA GLU A 380 -3.00 14.05 -13.35
C GLU A 380 -3.05 14.94 -14.61
N ASP A 381 -2.53 16.18 -14.50
CA ASP A 381 -2.52 17.14 -15.61
C ASP A 381 -1.48 16.75 -16.68
N ASN A 382 -0.49 15.95 -16.28
CA ASN A 382 0.57 15.42 -17.14
C ASN A 382 0.41 13.94 -17.50
N ALA A 383 -0.83 13.41 -17.47
CA ALA A 383 -1.09 11.99 -17.69
C ALA A 383 -0.61 11.47 -19.06
N GLY A 384 -0.62 12.28 -20.10
CA GLY A 384 -0.07 11.93 -21.41
C GLY A 384 1.42 11.64 -21.36
N GLN A 385 2.19 12.52 -20.72
CA GLN A 385 3.63 12.36 -20.50
C GLN A 385 3.92 11.14 -19.65
N LEU A 386 3.14 10.90 -18.58
CA LEU A 386 3.30 9.73 -17.73
C LEU A 386 3.12 8.44 -18.54
N VAL A 387 2.10 8.38 -19.40
CA VAL A 387 1.85 7.23 -20.27
C VAL A 387 3.02 7.00 -21.25
N GLU A 388 3.51 8.07 -21.89
CA GLU A 388 4.66 7.98 -22.80
C GLU A 388 5.91 7.45 -22.09
N GLN A 389 6.17 7.95 -20.88
CA GLN A 389 7.30 7.49 -20.08
C GLN A 389 7.16 6.02 -19.64
N ILE A 390 5.98 5.62 -19.16
CA ILE A 390 5.72 4.24 -18.77
C ILE A 390 5.93 3.29 -19.97
N VAL A 391 5.31 3.59 -21.11
CA VAL A 391 5.41 2.76 -22.31
C VAL A 391 6.84 2.74 -22.82
N GLY A 392 7.52 3.88 -22.80
CA GLY A 392 8.92 4.01 -23.20
C GLY A 392 9.85 3.14 -22.35
N ASP A 393 9.76 3.23 -21.02
CA ASP A 393 10.53 2.43 -20.07
C ASP A 393 10.26 0.93 -20.24
N PHE A 394 8.97 0.57 -20.35
CA PHE A 394 8.59 -0.82 -20.59
C PHE A 394 9.16 -1.38 -21.88
N VAL A 395 9.08 -0.63 -22.98
CA VAL A 395 9.64 -1.07 -24.28
C VAL A 395 11.14 -1.23 -24.19
N SER A 396 11.85 -0.32 -23.54
CA SER A 396 13.31 -0.40 -23.39
C SER A 396 13.74 -1.63 -22.59
N ASP A 397 13.09 -1.94 -21.49
CA ASP A 397 13.54 -2.94 -20.52
C ASP A 397 12.92 -4.34 -20.74
N TYR A 398 11.66 -4.39 -21.21
CA TYR A 398 10.89 -5.64 -21.26
C TYR A 398 10.44 -6.09 -22.65
N TRP A 399 10.49 -5.24 -23.68
CA TRP A 399 9.96 -5.61 -25.00
C TRP A 399 10.65 -6.81 -25.63
N ASN A 400 11.96 -6.87 -25.53
CA ASN A 400 12.77 -7.95 -26.12
C ASN A 400 13.07 -9.08 -25.14
N VAL A 401 12.38 -9.13 -24.01
CA VAL A 401 12.56 -10.18 -23.02
C VAL A 401 11.80 -11.42 -23.45
N ALA A 402 12.52 -12.52 -23.65
CA ALA A 402 11.94 -13.85 -23.81
C ALA A 402 11.72 -14.45 -22.41
N LEU A 403 10.47 -14.84 -22.12
CA LEU A 403 10.13 -15.55 -20.89
C LEU A 403 10.43 -17.06 -21.04
N PRO A 404 10.64 -17.79 -19.93
CA PRO A 404 10.93 -19.22 -19.97
C PRO A 404 9.85 -20.07 -20.68
N ASP A 405 8.61 -19.64 -20.65
CA ASP A 405 7.45 -20.28 -21.32
C ASP A 405 7.28 -19.84 -22.78
N GLY A 406 8.17 -19.00 -23.30
CA GLY A 406 8.11 -18.45 -24.66
C GLY A 406 7.12 -17.30 -24.82
N ALA A 407 6.35 -16.95 -23.79
CA ALA A 407 5.46 -15.80 -23.84
C ALA A 407 6.24 -14.48 -23.84
N PRO A 408 5.75 -13.43 -24.50
CA PRO A 408 6.33 -12.11 -24.40
C PRO A 408 5.91 -11.43 -23.08
N ALA A 409 6.79 -10.60 -22.51
CA ALA A 409 6.43 -9.75 -21.38
C ALA A 409 5.35 -8.73 -21.77
N ARG A 410 4.40 -8.46 -20.88
CA ARG A 410 3.24 -7.60 -21.11
C ARG A 410 3.14 -6.48 -20.07
N LEU A 411 2.55 -5.36 -20.49
CA LEU A 411 2.24 -4.18 -19.67
C LEU A 411 0.72 -4.04 -19.56
N ALA A 412 0.20 -3.79 -18.37
CA ALA A 412 -1.17 -3.34 -18.14
C ALA A 412 -1.19 -1.90 -17.65
N LEU A 413 -2.00 -1.05 -18.28
CA LEU A 413 -2.26 0.33 -17.86
C LEU A 413 -3.68 0.44 -17.34
N TYR A 414 -3.85 0.88 -16.12
CA TYR A 414 -5.14 1.02 -15.46
C TYR A 414 -5.60 2.48 -15.47
N PHE A 415 -6.83 2.67 -15.93
CA PHE A 415 -7.47 3.97 -16.06
C PHE A 415 -8.73 4.06 -15.18
N PRO A 416 -9.08 5.24 -14.66
CA PRO A 416 -10.26 5.40 -13.80
C PRO A 416 -11.58 5.29 -14.58
N GLN A 417 -11.60 5.70 -15.85
CA GLN A 417 -12.79 5.78 -16.71
C GLN A 417 -12.44 5.50 -18.18
N THR A 418 -13.42 5.11 -18.96
CA THR A 418 -13.26 4.79 -20.38
C THR A 418 -12.82 6.01 -21.19
N GLU A 419 -13.37 7.19 -20.88
CA GLU A 419 -13.04 8.45 -21.51
C GLU A 419 -11.55 8.80 -21.34
N ALA A 420 -11.03 8.60 -20.12
CA ALA A 420 -9.59 8.82 -19.83
C ALA A 420 -8.70 7.82 -20.57
N MET A 421 -9.14 6.60 -20.76
CA MET A 421 -8.42 5.58 -21.52
C MET A 421 -8.38 5.96 -23.01
N GLU A 422 -9.50 6.35 -23.61
CA GLU A 422 -9.57 6.71 -25.01
C GLU A 422 -8.82 8.01 -25.31
N GLU A 423 -8.80 8.97 -24.38
CA GLU A 423 -8.03 10.21 -24.49
C GLU A 423 -6.52 9.94 -24.53
N LEU A 424 -6.03 8.99 -23.74
CA LEU A 424 -4.60 8.69 -23.59
C LEU A 424 -4.10 7.56 -24.49
N ARG A 425 -5.00 6.80 -25.12
CA ARG A 425 -4.66 5.75 -26.08
C ARG A 425 -3.76 6.24 -27.23
N PRO A 426 -3.99 7.41 -27.85
CA PRO A 426 -3.10 7.93 -28.88
C PRO A 426 -1.65 8.17 -28.40
N ALA A 427 -1.44 8.53 -27.12
CA ALA A 427 -0.10 8.67 -26.54
C ALA A 427 0.62 7.33 -26.44
N VAL A 428 -0.11 6.24 -26.08
CA VAL A 428 0.42 4.87 -26.11
C VAL A 428 0.84 4.48 -27.52
N GLU A 429 -0.09 4.60 -28.48
CA GLU A 429 0.11 4.19 -29.87
C GLU A 429 1.22 4.99 -30.57
N SER A 430 1.30 6.29 -30.34
CA SER A 430 2.36 7.14 -30.89
C SER A 430 3.74 6.81 -30.32
N THR A 431 3.81 6.50 -29.01
CA THR A 431 5.06 6.08 -28.35
C THR A 431 5.58 4.75 -28.90
N LEU A 432 4.67 3.79 -29.16
CA LEU A 432 5.02 2.53 -29.82
C LEU A 432 5.46 2.73 -31.26
N ALA A 433 4.72 3.58 -32.02
CA ALA A 433 5.03 3.88 -33.42
C ALA A 433 6.41 4.53 -33.59
N ARG A 434 6.79 5.47 -32.69
CA ARG A 434 8.13 6.08 -32.68
C ARG A 434 9.27 5.05 -32.51
N ARG A 435 8.95 3.89 -31.95
CA ARG A 435 9.88 2.77 -31.75
C ARG A 435 9.72 1.64 -32.79
N GLY A 436 8.95 1.90 -33.85
CA GLY A 436 8.71 0.95 -34.94
C GLY A 436 7.80 -0.22 -34.55
N ILE A 437 6.98 -0.05 -33.50
CA ILE A 437 6.06 -1.07 -33.00
C ILE A 437 4.64 -0.74 -33.47
N ASP A 438 3.96 -1.76 -34.02
CA ASP A 438 2.59 -1.63 -34.53
C ASP A 438 1.58 -1.43 -33.38
N ALA A 439 0.65 -0.47 -33.54
CA ALA A 439 -0.46 -0.23 -32.63
C ALA A 439 -1.42 -1.44 -32.49
N ALA A 440 -1.41 -2.39 -33.43
CA ALA A 440 -2.11 -3.68 -33.31
C ALA A 440 -1.69 -4.52 -32.08
N THR A 441 -0.57 -4.16 -31.42
CA THR A 441 -0.12 -4.78 -30.18
C THR A 441 -0.85 -4.24 -28.94
N VAL A 442 -1.71 -3.23 -29.08
CA VAL A 442 -2.48 -2.62 -28.00
C VAL A 442 -3.89 -3.20 -27.95
N LEU A 443 -4.33 -3.62 -26.78
CA LEU A 443 -5.70 -4.08 -26.51
C LEU A 443 -6.37 -3.19 -25.46
N ALA A 444 -7.45 -2.51 -25.80
CA ALA A 444 -8.24 -1.71 -24.88
C ALA A 444 -9.51 -2.47 -24.44
N VAL A 445 -9.71 -2.59 -23.12
CA VAL A 445 -10.82 -3.39 -22.54
C VAL A 445 -11.45 -2.68 -21.36
N HIS A 446 -12.78 -2.65 -21.38
CA HIS A 446 -13.61 -2.14 -20.27
C HIS A 446 -14.85 -3.02 -20.06
N SER A 447 -15.59 -2.80 -19.00
CA SER A 447 -16.77 -3.62 -18.63
C SER A 447 -17.88 -3.68 -19.71
N LYS A 448 -17.95 -2.69 -20.60
CA LYS A 448 -18.91 -2.61 -21.70
C LYS A 448 -18.32 -3.00 -23.07
N SER A 449 -17.07 -3.50 -23.12
CA SER A 449 -16.46 -3.98 -24.36
C SER A 449 -17.25 -5.15 -24.95
N SER A 450 -17.12 -5.33 -26.28
CA SER A 450 -17.77 -6.44 -27.00
C SER A 450 -17.34 -7.79 -26.41
N GLU A 451 -18.15 -8.82 -26.65
CA GLU A 451 -17.84 -10.17 -26.18
C GLU A 451 -16.57 -10.72 -26.82
N ASP A 452 -16.29 -10.37 -28.05
CA ASP A 452 -15.08 -10.75 -28.78
C ASP A 452 -13.84 -10.07 -28.16
N THR A 453 -13.91 -8.78 -27.87
CA THR A 453 -12.81 -8.05 -27.18
C THR A 453 -12.53 -8.65 -25.81
N ARG A 454 -13.58 -9.00 -25.06
CA ARG A 454 -13.41 -9.67 -23.75
C ARG A 454 -12.83 -11.07 -23.90
N ARG A 455 -13.20 -11.82 -24.93
CA ARG A 455 -12.63 -13.13 -25.22
C ARG A 455 -11.13 -13.03 -25.53
N GLU A 456 -10.72 -12.05 -26.34
CA GLU A 456 -9.30 -11.78 -26.60
C GLU A 456 -8.55 -11.39 -25.33
N PHE A 457 -9.13 -10.57 -24.45
CA PHE A 457 -8.53 -10.22 -23.16
C PHE A 457 -8.23 -11.46 -22.29
N TYR A 458 -9.15 -12.41 -22.19
CA TYR A 458 -8.90 -13.65 -21.47
C TYR A 458 -7.88 -14.53 -22.18
N ARG A 459 -7.90 -14.54 -23.52
CA ARG A 459 -6.95 -15.29 -24.33
C ARG A 459 -5.50 -14.79 -24.15
N VAL A 460 -5.29 -13.49 -23.94
CA VAL A 460 -3.97 -12.92 -23.64
C VAL A 460 -3.29 -13.62 -22.45
N ALA A 461 -4.04 -14.03 -21.46
CA ALA A 461 -3.52 -14.70 -20.27
C ALA A 461 -3.08 -16.15 -20.51
N SER A 462 -3.73 -16.86 -21.45
CA SER A 462 -3.56 -18.30 -21.69
C SER A 462 -2.78 -18.63 -22.97
N ASP A 463 -2.69 -17.68 -23.91
CA ASP A 463 -2.03 -17.88 -25.20
C ASP A 463 -0.71 -17.10 -25.29
N PRO A 464 0.45 -17.81 -25.23
CA PRO A 464 1.75 -17.16 -25.42
C PRO A 464 1.88 -16.47 -26.79
N GLY A 465 1.18 -16.97 -27.81
CA GLY A 465 1.20 -16.43 -29.18
C GLY A 465 0.29 -15.20 -29.38
N SER A 466 -0.42 -14.74 -28.36
CA SER A 466 -1.26 -13.54 -28.46
C SER A 466 -0.44 -12.30 -28.85
N PRO A 467 -0.85 -11.52 -29.88
CA PRO A 467 -0.10 -10.36 -30.35
C PRO A 467 -0.11 -9.18 -29.37
N TYR A 468 -1.04 -9.17 -28.41
CA TYR A 468 -1.22 -8.04 -27.50
C TYR A 468 -0.13 -7.98 -26.42
N ARG A 469 0.54 -6.84 -26.35
CA ARG A 469 1.66 -6.56 -25.43
C ARG A 469 1.33 -5.46 -24.42
N VAL A 470 0.52 -4.49 -24.82
CA VAL A 470 0.08 -3.38 -23.97
C VAL A 470 -1.44 -3.45 -23.83
N ILE A 471 -1.92 -3.63 -22.61
CA ILE A 471 -3.32 -3.81 -22.29
C ILE A 471 -3.83 -2.60 -21.51
N LEU A 472 -4.80 -1.87 -22.05
CA LEU A 472 -5.45 -0.73 -21.43
C LEU A 472 -6.72 -1.19 -20.73
N LEU A 473 -6.88 -0.90 -19.44
CA LEU A 473 -7.92 -1.48 -18.60
C LEU A 473 -8.73 -0.43 -17.85
N VAL A 474 -10.06 -0.57 -17.87
CA VAL A 474 -11.01 0.18 -17.04
C VAL A 474 -11.93 -0.78 -16.32
N ASN A 475 -11.87 -0.82 -14.98
CA ASN A 475 -12.66 -1.71 -14.14
C ASN A 475 -12.58 -3.20 -14.52
N MET A 476 -11.48 -3.62 -15.10
CA MET A 476 -11.19 -4.98 -15.54
C MET A 476 -9.80 -5.42 -15.07
N GLY A 477 -9.57 -6.72 -14.94
CA GLY A 477 -8.25 -7.29 -14.67
C GLY A 477 -7.72 -7.14 -13.23
N THR A 478 -8.47 -6.58 -12.30
CA THR A 478 -8.11 -6.50 -10.89
C THR A 478 -8.45 -7.76 -10.11
N GLU A 479 -9.44 -8.52 -10.55
CA GLU A 479 -9.86 -9.78 -9.95
C GLU A 479 -10.06 -10.86 -11.05
N GLY A 480 -9.81 -12.11 -10.72
CA GLY A 480 -10.03 -13.26 -11.59
C GLY A 480 -9.11 -13.38 -12.83
N TRP A 481 -8.33 -12.36 -13.18
CA TRP A 481 -7.45 -12.41 -14.34
C TRP A 481 -6.06 -12.96 -13.97
N ASN A 482 -5.71 -14.11 -14.52
CA ASN A 482 -4.43 -14.80 -14.28
C ASN A 482 -3.53 -14.68 -15.51
N CYS A 483 -2.64 -13.68 -15.54
CA CYS A 483 -1.71 -13.44 -16.62
C CYS A 483 -0.25 -13.43 -16.09
N PRO A 484 0.44 -14.59 -16.01
CA PRO A 484 1.82 -14.66 -15.53
C PRO A 484 2.82 -13.89 -16.39
N SER A 485 2.57 -13.74 -17.70
CA SER A 485 3.38 -12.92 -18.61
C SER A 485 3.22 -11.41 -18.42
N LEU A 486 2.34 -10.96 -17.52
CA LEU A 486 2.27 -9.57 -17.11
C LEU A 486 3.49 -9.22 -16.23
N PHE A 487 4.37 -8.37 -16.73
CA PHE A 487 5.60 -7.96 -16.05
C PHE A 487 5.55 -6.53 -15.52
N ALA A 488 4.65 -5.73 -16.06
CA ALA A 488 4.51 -4.36 -15.60
C ALA A 488 3.04 -3.94 -15.46
N CYS A 489 2.77 -3.12 -14.43
CA CYS A 489 1.50 -2.48 -14.20
C CYS A 489 1.69 -0.97 -14.03
N GLY A 490 0.94 -0.16 -14.78
CA GLY A 490 0.95 1.29 -14.68
C GLY A 490 -0.38 1.85 -14.19
N LEU A 491 -0.33 2.75 -13.20
CA LEU A 491 -1.50 3.45 -12.65
C LEU A 491 -1.44 4.90 -13.13
N VAL A 492 -2.19 5.21 -14.21
CA VAL A 492 -1.98 6.41 -15.01
C VAL A 492 -2.56 7.67 -14.39
N ARG A 493 -3.80 7.62 -13.88
CA ARG A 493 -4.45 8.74 -13.21
C ARG A 493 -4.83 8.36 -11.79
N LYS A 494 -5.09 9.36 -10.94
CA LYS A 494 -5.59 9.13 -9.59
C LYS A 494 -6.90 8.34 -9.65
N LEU A 495 -6.82 7.13 -9.21
CA LEU A 495 -7.97 6.24 -9.18
C LEU A 495 -8.83 6.66 -7.98
N LYS A 496 -10.01 7.23 -8.23
CA LYS A 496 -11.04 7.47 -7.20
C LYS A 496 -11.52 6.10 -6.74
N SER A 497 -10.89 5.58 -5.73
CA SER A 497 -10.93 4.16 -5.46
C SER A 497 -12.06 3.74 -4.53
N SER A 498 -12.70 2.66 -4.92
CA SER A 498 -13.13 1.62 -4.00
C SER A 498 -11.91 0.97 -3.33
N ASN A 499 -12.06 0.52 -2.10
CA ASN A 499 -11.05 -0.09 -1.25
C ASN A 499 -10.14 -1.07 -2.01
N ASN A 500 -8.81 -0.89 -1.88
CA ASN A 500 -7.75 -1.77 -2.37
C ASN A 500 -7.52 -1.89 -3.89
N PHE A 501 -8.24 -1.13 -4.74
CA PHE A 501 -8.09 -1.24 -6.21
C PHE A 501 -6.64 -0.95 -6.67
N VAL A 502 -6.02 0.10 -6.16
CA VAL A 502 -4.65 0.49 -6.54
C VAL A 502 -3.66 -0.61 -6.19
N LEU A 503 -3.80 -1.19 -5.00
CA LEU A 503 -2.96 -2.29 -4.55
C LEU A 503 -3.21 -3.57 -5.36
N GLN A 504 -4.46 -3.91 -5.61
CA GLN A 504 -4.84 -5.08 -6.42
C GLN A 504 -4.34 -4.96 -7.87
N ALA A 505 -4.44 -3.78 -8.47
CA ALA A 505 -3.91 -3.52 -9.81
C ALA A 505 -2.37 -3.58 -9.83
N ALA A 506 -1.71 -2.92 -8.87
CA ALA A 506 -0.25 -2.88 -8.80
C ALA A 506 0.38 -4.27 -8.60
N THR A 507 -0.29 -5.17 -7.89
CA THR A 507 0.24 -6.50 -7.56
C THR A 507 -0.05 -7.57 -8.60
N ARG A 508 -0.80 -7.26 -9.67
CA ARG A 508 -1.11 -8.25 -10.73
C ARG A 508 0.12 -8.72 -11.51
N CYS A 509 1.11 -7.85 -11.70
CA CYS A 509 2.34 -8.22 -12.39
C CYS A 509 3.25 -9.16 -11.57
N LEU A 510 2.95 -9.42 -10.30
CA LEU A 510 3.76 -10.26 -9.43
C LEU A 510 3.60 -11.77 -9.66
N ARG A 511 2.60 -12.21 -10.40
CA ARG A 511 2.38 -13.64 -10.66
C ARG A 511 3.56 -14.24 -11.41
N GLN A 512 4.15 -15.28 -10.84
CA GLN A 512 5.41 -15.87 -11.34
C GLN A 512 5.20 -16.72 -12.59
N VAL A 513 6.17 -16.63 -13.51
CA VAL A 513 6.38 -17.60 -14.58
C VAL A 513 7.42 -18.61 -14.09
N PRO A 514 7.17 -19.92 -14.17
CA PRO A 514 8.16 -20.92 -13.77
C PRO A 514 9.51 -20.73 -14.45
N GLY A 515 10.60 -20.69 -13.67
CA GLY A 515 11.95 -20.46 -14.16
C GLY A 515 12.33 -19.00 -14.44
N ASN A 516 11.42 -18.05 -14.17
CA ASN A 516 11.73 -16.63 -14.31
C ASN A 516 12.48 -16.09 -13.08
N THR A 517 13.53 -15.32 -13.34
CA THR A 517 14.33 -14.61 -12.33
C THR A 517 14.26 -13.09 -12.45
N ARG A 518 13.54 -12.56 -13.46
CA ARG A 518 13.42 -11.12 -13.66
C ARG A 518 12.34 -10.51 -12.74
N PRO A 519 12.59 -9.34 -12.17
CA PRO A 519 11.61 -8.65 -11.34
C PRO A 519 10.45 -8.12 -12.19
N ALA A 520 9.28 -8.00 -11.57
CA ALA A 520 8.15 -7.23 -12.09
C ALA A 520 8.35 -5.74 -11.83
N ARG A 521 7.60 -4.88 -12.55
CA ARG A 521 7.67 -3.43 -12.41
C ARG A 521 6.29 -2.81 -12.17
N VAL A 522 6.22 -1.87 -11.24
CA VAL A 522 5.01 -1.10 -10.97
C VAL A 522 5.31 0.38 -11.22
N TYR A 523 4.49 1.00 -12.05
CA TYR A 523 4.56 2.41 -12.38
C TYR A 523 3.44 3.17 -11.69
N VAL A 524 3.79 4.21 -10.96
CA VAL A 524 2.84 4.97 -10.13
C VAL A 524 3.06 6.46 -10.32
N SER A 525 1.98 7.23 -10.54
CA SER A 525 2.03 8.69 -10.50
C SER A 525 2.20 9.21 -9.07
N LYS A 526 2.61 10.47 -8.92
CA LYS A 526 2.71 11.14 -7.60
C LYS A 526 1.38 11.06 -6.82
N GLY A 527 0.25 11.27 -7.49
CA GLY A 527 -1.09 11.16 -6.89
C GLY A 527 -1.41 9.75 -6.39
N ASN A 528 -1.08 8.73 -7.18
CA ASN A 528 -1.30 7.32 -6.81
C ASN A 528 -0.29 6.79 -5.80
N LYS A 529 0.90 7.42 -5.65
CA LYS A 529 1.87 7.09 -4.59
C LYS A 529 1.21 7.15 -3.22
N SER A 530 0.51 8.26 -2.92
CA SER A 530 -0.16 8.43 -1.62
C SER A 530 -1.30 7.43 -1.41
N VAL A 531 -2.02 7.06 -2.47
CA VAL A 531 -3.10 6.07 -2.42
C VAL A 531 -2.53 4.66 -2.22
N LEU A 532 -1.49 4.29 -2.97
CA LEU A 532 -0.80 3.00 -2.81
C LEU A 532 -0.21 2.85 -1.41
N ALA A 533 0.44 3.91 -0.92
CA ALA A 533 0.96 3.98 0.42
C ALA A 533 -0.09 3.75 1.48
N LYS A 534 -1.19 4.52 1.38
CA LYS A 534 -2.32 4.41 2.28
C LYS A 534 -2.95 3.02 2.25
N GLN A 535 -3.13 2.44 1.06
CA GLN A 535 -3.68 1.09 0.93
C GLN A 535 -2.74 0.01 1.45
N LEU A 536 -1.44 0.17 1.29
CA LEU A 536 -0.45 -0.72 1.92
C LEU A 536 -0.50 -0.61 3.44
N GLU A 537 -0.61 0.61 3.97
CA GLU A 537 -0.78 0.84 5.40
C GLU A 537 -2.10 0.26 5.92
N GLU A 538 -3.21 0.53 5.23
CA GLU A 538 -4.54 0.04 5.59
C GLU A 538 -4.68 -1.48 5.40
N THR A 539 -4.05 -2.05 4.38
CA THR A 539 -4.14 -3.48 4.05
C THR A 539 -3.10 -4.32 4.79
N TYR A 540 -1.92 -3.75 5.05
CA TYR A 540 -0.80 -4.46 5.66
C TYR A 540 -0.23 -3.77 6.91
N GLY A 541 -0.86 -2.68 7.34
CA GLY A 541 -0.57 -1.99 8.59
C GLY A 541 0.75 -1.23 8.63
N THR A 542 1.16 -0.59 7.51
CA THR A 542 2.48 0.05 7.43
C THR A 542 2.45 1.43 6.79
N SER A 543 3.17 2.40 7.37
CA SER A 543 3.32 3.76 6.83
C SER A 543 4.49 3.89 5.85
N LEU A 544 4.36 4.82 4.90
CA LEU A 544 5.38 5.17 3.90
C LEU A 544 6.63 5.85 4.45
N GLN A 545 6.62 6.29 5.72
CA GLN A 545 7.68 7.15 6.28
C GLN A 545 8.89 6.39 6.81
N GLU A 546 8.88 5.07 6.81
CA GLU A 546 9.99 4.29 7.33
C GLU A 546 10.93 3.85 6.23
N LEU A 547 11.87 4.73 5.96
CA LEU A 547 12.97 4.52 5.04
C LEU A 547 14.16 3.83 5.70
N ASN A 548 14.79 2.94 4.94
CA ASN A 548 16.16 2.45 5.04
C ASN A 548 16.51 1.37 6.03
N SER A 549 16.54 0.18 5.57
CA SER A 549 17.66 -0.77 5.48
C SER A 549 17.17 -2.16 5.12
N GLU A 550 17.76 -2.74 4.12
CA GLU A 550 17.62 -4.17 3.82
C GLU A 550 18.06 -4.96 5.06
N HIS A 551 17.17 -5.80 5.58
CA HIS A 551 17.44 -6.86 6.57
C HIS A 551 17.52 -6.53 8.06
N ALA A 552 17.33 -5.31 8.53
CA ALA A 552 17.34 -5.04 9.97
C ALA A 552 15.92 -5.14 10.58
N GLU A 553 15.81 -5.83 11.73
CA GLU A 553 14.67 -5.68 12.63
C GLU A 553 14.48 -4.19 12.95
N ARG A 554 13.29 -3.65 12.75
CA ARG A 554 13.01 -2.24 13.05
C ARG A 554 12.30 -2.10 14.40
N VAL A 555 12.67 -1.07 15.11
CA VAL A 555 12.03 -0.65 16.36
C VAL A 555 11.18 0.57 16.07
N GLU A 556 9.90 0.52 16.42
CA GLU A 556 9.01 1.68 16.37
C GLU A 556 8.86 2.28 17.78
N LYS A 557 8.99 3.59 17.87
CA LYS A 557 8.71 4.34 19.11
C LYS A 557 7.73 5.47 18.82
N ILE A 558 6.81 5.67 19.73
CA ILE A 558 5.93 6.84 19.72
C ILE A 558 6.64 7.90 20.55
N VAL A 559 6.87 9.04 19.94
CA VAL A 559 7.59 10.17 20.54
C VAL A 559 6.57 11.27 20.85
N GLU A 560 6.52 11.69 22.10
CA GLU A 560 5.68 12.78 22.55
C GLU A 560 6.38 14.13 22.32
N LEU A 561 5.62 15.11 21.80
CA LEU A 561 6.06 16.49 21.68
C LEU A 561 5.97 17.16 23.06
N ARG A 562 7.11 17.54 23.63
CA ARG A 562 7.17 18.16 24.97
C ARG A 562 6.99 19.68 24.95
N HIS A 563 7.54 20.31 23.91
CA HIS A 563 7.45 21.76 23.73
C HIS A 563 6.64 22.07 22.47
N THR A 564 5.38 22.42 22.66
CA THR A 564 4.46 22.77 21.58
C THR A 564 4.72 24.16 21.02
N GLU A 565 5.33 25.04 21.81
CA GLU A 565 5.66 26.41 21.45
C GLU A 565 7.16 26.64 21.62
N LEU A 566 7.92 26.53 20.54
CA LEU A 566 9.30 26.98 20.48
C LEU A 566 9.37 28.36 19.79
N PRO A 567 10.27 29.25 20.24
CA PRO A 567 10.46 30.52 19.56
C PRO A 567 10.86 30.28 18.10
N PRO A 568 10.18 30.91 17.13
CA PRO A 568 10.51 30.74 15.72
C PRO A 568 11.86 31.37 15.38
N LEU A 569 12.50 30.85 14.35
CA LEU A 569 13.68 31.46 13.76
C LEU A 569 13.26 32.63 12.87
N LEU A 570 13.56 33.84 13.30
CA LEU A 570 13.26 35.07 12.55
C LEU A 570 14.45 35.41 11.64
N ILE A 571 14.26 35.29 10.33
CA ILE A 571 15.31 35.54 9.34
C ILE A 571 14.74 36.26 8.09
N LYS A 572 15.63 36.96 7.40
CA LYS A 572 15.39 37.38 6.01
C LYS A 572 15.69 36.22 5.07
N LYS A 573 14.79 35.95 4.17
CA LYS A 573 14.94 34.93 3.11
C LYS A 573 14.78 35.61 1.74
N ARG A 574 15.57 35.19 0.78
CA ARG A 574 15.47 35.67 -0.59
C ARG A 574 14.52 34.77 -1.37
N VAL A 575 13.49 35.39 -1.97
CA VAL A 575 12.49 34.69 -2.80
C VAL A 575 12.49 35.29 -4.20
N LEU A 576 12.33 34.46 -5.20
CA LEU A 576 12.24 34.89 -6.59
C LEU A 576 10.82 35.33 -6.92
N ARG A 577 10.66 36.51 -7.49
CA ARG A 577 9.38 37.07 -7.92
C ARG A 577 9.45 37.63 -9.34
N PHE A 578 8.26 37.72 -9.94
CA PHE A 578 8.07 38.33 -11.27
C PHE A 578 7.15 39.53 -11.13
N ARG A 579 7.48 40.65 -11.73
CA ARG A 579 6.64 41.84 -11.80
C ARG A 579 6.48 42.35 -13.22
N ARG A 580 5.29 42.88 -13.53
CA ARG A 580 5.05 43.52 -14.79
C ARG A 580 5.58 44.98 -14.72
N VAL A 581 6.37 45.36 -15.70
CA VAL A 581 6.88 46.73 -15.86
C VAL A 581 6.06 47.43 -16.94
N SER A 582 5.53 48.62 -16.68
CA SER A 582 4.69 49.37 -17.64
C SER A 582 5.45 49.68 -18.90
N ALA A 583 4.95 49.19 -20.05
CA ALA A 583 5.55 49.44 -21.36
C ALA A 583 5.20 50.81 -21.89
N GLY A 584 6.21 51.60 -22.24
CA GLY A 584 6.09 52.93 -22.82
C GLY A 584 6.66 53.10 -24.24
N LYS A 585 7.04 52.02 -24.97
CA LYS A 585 7.69 52.14 -26.29
C LYS A 585 7.14 51.16 -27.33
N ALA A 586 7.19 51.52 -28.60
CA ALA A 586 6.79 50.69 -29.74
C ALA A 586 7.47 49.32 -29.71
N VAL A 587 6.65 48.27 -29.74
CA VAL A 587 7.09 46.88 -29.60
C VAL A 587 7.68 46.36 -30.91
N LYS A 588 8.95 45.92 -30.88
CA LYS A 588 9.57 45.24 -32.03
C LYS A 588 9.01 43.82 -32.17
N PRO A 589 8.94 43.23 -33.37
CA PRO A 589 8.55 41.82 -33.53
C PRO A 589 9.42 40.88 -32.69
N LEU A 590 8.79 39.89 -32.05
CA LEU A 590 9.50 38.90 -31.25
C LEU A 590 10.43 38.05 -32.13
N ARG A 591 11.66 37.83 -31.68
CA ARG A 591 12.64 36.98 -32.36
C ARG A 591 13.30 36.05 -31.39
N PHE A 592 13.24 34.75 -31.70
CA PHE A 592 13.93 33.72 -30.92
C PHE A 592 15.29 33.36 -31.54
N LYS A 593 16.17 32.88 -30.69
CA LYS A 593 17.36 32.11 -31.07
C LYS A 593 17.18 30.74 -30.48
N GLN A 594 17.58 29.70 -31.22
CA GLN A 594 17.49 28.32 -30.72
C GLN A 594 18.31 28.19 -29.41
N PRO A 595 17.69 27.78 -28.30
CA PRO A 595 18.41 27.56 -27.05
C PRO A 595 19.49 26.51 -27.21
N LYS A 596 20.61 26.66 -26.52
CA LYS A 596 21.68 25.65 -26.43
C LYS A 596 21.46 24.74 -25.19
N VAL A 597 20.25 24.43 -24.90
CA VAL A 597 19.88 23.52 -23.80
C VAL A 597 19.74 22.15 -24.41
N GLU A 598 20.56 21.20 -23.98
CA GLU A 598 20.33 19.80 -24.31
C GLU A 598 19.00 19.37 -23.66
N ALA A 599 18.08 18.89 -24.48
CA ALA A 599 16.85 18.32 -24.00
C ALA A 599 17.20 17.11 -23.14
N ARG A 600 17.25 17.30 -21.82
CA ARG A 600 17.30 16.19 -20.89
C ARG A 600 15.88 15.78 -20.55
N PRO A 601 15.44 14.63 -21.03
CA PRO A 601 14.18 14.08 -20.59
C PRO A 601 14.37 13.59 -19.17
N ALA A 602 13.98 14.35 -18.18
CA ALA A 602 14.10 13.93 -16.83
C ALA A 602 12.72 13.74 -16.20
N ALA A 603 12.31 12.49 -16.05
CA ALA A 603 11.41 12.14 -14.97
C ALA A 603 12.25 11.73 -13.76
N HIS A 604 12.03 12.38 -12.66
CA HIS A 604 12.58 11.95 -11.38
C HIS A 604 11.81 10.71 -10.95
N VAL A 605 12.49 9.59 -10.89
CA VAL A 605 11.88 8.30 -10.50
C VAL A 605 12.47 7.87 -9.19
N GLU A 606 11.64 7.87 -8.16
CA GLU A 606 12.00 7.22 -6.91
C GLU A 606 11.75 5.72 -7.04
N THR A 607 12.75 4.92 -6.76
CA THR A 607 12.62 3.46 -6.75
C THR A 607 12.27 2.97 -5.35
N TRP A 608 11.21 2.17 -5.27
CA TRP A 608 10.70 1.60 -4.04
C TRP A 608 10.63 0.08 -4.13
N THR A 609 10.77 -0.59 -3.02
CA THR A 609 10.62 -2.06 -2.91
C THR A 609 9.60 -2.42 -1.84
N ILE A 610 8.96 -3.58 -2.01
CA ILE A 610 8.09 -4.14 -0.98
C ILE A 610 8.95 -5.04 -0.09
N VAL A 611 9.05 -4.70 1.18
CA VAL A 611 9.78 -5.49 2.18
C VAL A 611 8.81 -5.95 3.25
N GLN A 612 8.93 -7.19 3.67
CA GLN A 612 8.25 -7.71 4.85
C GLN A 612 9.26 -7.93 5.96
N PRO A 613 9.33 -7.02 6.95
CA PRO A 613 10.17 -7.23 8.13
C PRO A 613 9.70 -8.44 8.93
N LYS A 614 10.53 -8.93 9.84
CA LYS A 614 10.20 -10.08 10.73
C LYS A 614 8.92 -9.86 11.56
N SER A 615 8.46 -8.61 11.72
CA SER A 615 7.18 -8.26 12.33
C SER A 615 5.94 -8.69 11.53
N GLY A 616 6.10 -9.32 10.36
CA GLY A 616 4.99 -9.84 9.56
C GLY A 616 4.22 -8.80 8.74
N ARG A 617 4.57 -7.52 8.82
CA ARG A 617 3.88 -6.45 8.08
C ARG A 617 4.65 -6.07 6.83
N THR A 618 3.97 -6.00 5.71
CA THR A 618 4.55 -5.61 4.42
C THR A 618 4.77 -4.10 4.36
N LYS A 619 5.93 -3.65 3.91
CA LYS A 619 6.30 -2.23 3.81
C LYS A 619 6.73 -1.87 2.40
N LEU A 620 6.38 -0.64 1.97
CA LEU A 620 7.08 0.04 0.89
C LEU A 620 8.28 0.77 1.47
N THR A 621 9.46 0.42 1.00
CA THR A 621 10.72 1.05 1.44
C THR A 621 11.40 1.66 0.23
N ARG A 622 11.86 2.91 0.36
CA ARG A 622 12.67 3.55 -0.68
C ARG A 622 14.03 2.84 -0.74
N VAL A 623 14.51 2.65 -1.95
CA VAL A 623 15.85 2.08 -2.16
C VAL A 623 16.87 3.18 -2.01
N ASP A 624 17.91 2.96 -1.18
CA ASP A 624 19.03 3.90 -1.05
C ASP A 624 19.74 4.05 -2.40
N GLY A 625 19.97 5.30 -2.83
CA GLY A 625 20.55 5.60 -4.13
C GLY A 625 19.59 5.41 -5.31
N GLY A 626 18.32 5.10 -5.05
CA GLY A 626 17.29 4.83 -6.06
C GLY A 626 16.65 6.09 -6.64
N GLU A 627 17.42 7.16 -6.82
CA GLU A 627 17.06 8.24 -7.74
C GLU A 627 17.66 7.91 -9.11
N ASP A 628 16.96 7.10 -9.87
CA ASP A 628 17.33 6.86 -11.27
C ASP A 628 16.80 8.01 -12.13
N VAL A 629 17.68 8.63 -12.87
CA VAL A 629 17.29 9.49 -13.98
C VAL A 629 17.01 8.56 -15.15
N ILE A 630 15.74 8.32 -15.46
CA ILE A 630 15.37 7.58 -16.65
C ILE A 630 15.48 8.57 -17.82
N GLU A 631 16.38 8.30 -18.75
CA GLU A 631 16.46 9.01 -20.00
C GLU A 631 15.30 8.56 -20.90
N PHE A 632 14.34 9.44 -21.09
CA PHE A 632 13.24 9.26 -22.05
C PHE A 632 13.50 10.11 -23.29
N GLU A 633 12.79 9.81 -24.37
CA GLU A 633 12.75 10.73 -25.50
C GLU A 633 12.26 12.09 -25.02
N PRO A 634 12.93 13.19 -25.40
CA PRO A 634 12.55 14.52 -24.95
C PRO A 634 11.13 14.84 -25.39
N LEU A 635 10.33 15.36 -24.46
CA LEU A 635 9.01 15.89 -24.78
C LEU A 635 9.14 17.01 -25.78
N GLN A 636 8.30 16.93 -26.80
CA GLN A 636 8.28 17.89 -27.89
C GLN A 636 6.87 18.49 -28.03
N TYR A 637 6.83 19.77 -28.18
CA TYR A 637 5.59 20.51 -28.45
C TYR A 637 5.44 20.78 -29.93
N SER A 638 4.22 20.70 -30.42
CA SER A 638 3.92 21.34 -31.71
C SER A 638 4.16 22.85 -31.60
N HIS A 639 4.49 23.52 -32.70
CA HIS A 639 4.68 24.98 -32.68
C HIS A 639 3.51 25.73 -32.05
N TYR A 640 2.28 25.27 -32.33
CA TYR A 640 1.08 25.87 -31.73
C TYR A 640 1.00 25.60 -30.22
N GLY A 641 1.32 24.40 -29.78
CA GLY A 641 1.33 24.06 -28.34
C GLY A 641 2.37 24.87 -27.56
N ALA A 642 3.59 24.97 -28.11
CA ALA A 642 4.64 25.81 -27.52
C ALA A 642 4.28 27.33 -27.55
N ALA A 643 3.70 27.80 -28.66
CA ALA A 643 3.24 29.18 -28.77
C ALA A 643 2.11 29.47 -27.76
N ALA A 644 1.15 28.59 -27.60
CA ALA A 644 0.06 28.77 -26.64
C ALA A 644 0.57 28.81 -25.19
N ALA A 645 1.51 27.95 -24.82
CA ALA A 645 2.12 27.93 -23.48
C ALA A 645 2.90 29.24 -23.20
N LEU A 646 3.78 29.64 -24.11
CA LEU A 646 4.56 30.86 -23.95
C LEU A 646 3.69 32.13 -23.99
N ALA A 647 2.74 32.20 -24.95
CA ALA A 647 1.84 33.34 -25.08
C ALA A 647 0.92 33.49 -23.86
N GLY A 648 0.44 32.38 -23.29
CA GLY A 648 -0.36 32.35 -22.07
C GLY A 648 0.41 32.90 -20.87
N ASN A 649 1.63 32.45 -20.69
CA ASN A 649 2.49 32.88 -19.57
C ASN A 649 2.90 34.37 -19.65
N TYR A 650 3.11 34.90 -20.85
CA TYR A 650 3.60 36.25 -21.07
C TYR A 650 2.53 37.22 -21.60
N HIS A 651 1.26 36.78 -21.64
CA HIS A 651 0.14 37.60 -22.19
C HIS A 651 0.41 38.19 -23.56
N LEU A 652 1.03 37.40 -24.46
CA LEU A 652 1.34 37.78 -25.83
C LEU A 652 0.31 37.22 -26.82
N PRO A 653 0.16 37.81 -27.99
CA PRO A 653 -0.65 37.21 -29.07
C PRO A 653 -0.03 35.89 -29.55
N VAL A 654 -0.81 34.80 -29.52
CA VAL A 654 -0.35 33.49 -29.99
C VAL A 654 0.25 33.49 -31.38
N PRO A 655 -0.31 34.22 -32.39
CA PRO A 655 0.27 34.28 -33.73
C PRO A 655 1.69 34.85 -33.75
N GLU A 656 1.99 35.86 -32.94
CA GLU A 656 3.31 36.46 -32.88
C GLU A 656 4.37 35.47 -32.36
N VAL A 657 4.03 34.73 -31.32
CA VAL A 657 4.93 33.71 -30.75
C VAL A 657 5.09 32.53 -31.70
N LEU A 658 4.00 32.14 -32.37
CA LEU A 658 4.01 31.06 -33.36
C LEU A 658 4.92 31.38 -34.56
N ASP A 659 4.83 32.58 -35.09
CA ASP A 659 5.69 33.02 -36.20
C ASP A 659 7.16 33.08 -35.79
N ALA A 660 7.45 33.56 -34.58
CA ALA A 660 8.80 33.56 -34.03
C ALA A 660 9.38 32.15 -33.82
N LEU A 661 8.57 31.19 -33.36
CA LEU A 661 8.99 29.80 -33.24
C LEU A 661 9.24 29.13 -34.58
N ARG A 662 8.36 29.34 -35.58
CA ARG A 662 8.52 28.81 -36.94
C ARG A 662 9.78 29.32 -37.61
N ALA A 663 10.14 30.56 -37.34
CA ALA A 663 11.36 31.17 -37.88
C ALA A 663 12.64 30.49 -37.37
N VAL A 664 12.59 29.84 -36.22
CA VAL A 664 13.75 29.19 -35.57
C VAL A 664 13.76 27.68 -35.77
N TYR A 665 12.61 27.05 -35.64
CA TYR A 665 12.51 25.57 -35.65
C TYR A 665 12.08 25.01 -37.04
N GLY A 666 11.63 25.87 -37.98
CA GLY A 666 11.17 25.41 -39.28
C GLY A 666 9.99 24.43 -39.17
N GLU A 667 10.17 23.21 -39.61
CA GLU A 667 9.18 22.14 -39.49
C GLU A 667 9.41 21.23 -38.25
N GLU A 668 10.55 21.40 -37.54
CA GLU A 668 10.88 20.58 -36.40
C GLU A 668 10.08 21.01 -35.13
N PRO A 669 9.60 20.06 -34.33
CA PRO A 669 8.89 20.36 -33.09
C PRO A 669 9.80 21.06 -32.07
N VAL A 670 9.18 21.82 -31.16
CA VAL A 670 9.89 22.55 -30.10
C VAL A 670 10.12 21.65 -28.89
N PRO A 671 11.40 21.38 -28.50
CA PRO A 671 11.67 20.63 -27.29
C PRO A 671 11.14 21.36 -26.04
N GLU A 672 10.50 20.61 -25.10
CA GLU A 672 10.02 21.19 -23.84
C GLU A 672 11.14 21.90 -23.06
N ALA A 673 12.32 21.29 -23.02
CA ALA A 673 13.50 21.88 -22.36
C ALA A 673 13.91 23.26 -22.90
N HIS A 674 13.43 23.65 -24.09
CA HIS A 674 13.69 24.98 -24.65
C HIS A 674 12.68 26.01 -24.15
N LEU A 675 11.52 25.63 -23.60
CA LEU A 675 10.46 26.58 -23.24
C LEU A 675 10.91 27.65 -22.23
N ASP A 676 11.65 27.25 -21.19
CA ASP A 676 12.15 28.16 -20.17
C ASP A 676 13.14 29.20 -20.78
N ALA A 677 14.07 28.69 -21.59
CA ALA A 677 15.04 29.57 -22.25
C ALA A 677 14.41 30.48 -23.32
N LEU A 678 13.32 30.05 -23.98
CA LEU A 678 12.51 30.87 -24.87
C LEU A 678 11.72 31.91 -24.05
N GLY A 679 11.23 31.54 -22.88
CA GLY A 679 10.62 32.46 -21.92
C GLY A 679 11.59 33.58 -21.49
N GLU A 680 12.83 33.22 -21.12
CA GLU A 680 13.87 34.22 -20.82
C GLU A 680 14.15 35.16 -21.99
N GLN A 681 14.10 34.66 -23.23
CA GLN A 681 14.24 35.51 -24.42
C GLN A 681 13.04 36.46 -24.64
N ILE A 682 11.82 36.01 -24.25
CA ILE A 682 10.64 36.88 -24.23
C ILE A 682 10.85 37.99 -23.20
N GLU A 683 11.27 37.66 -21.99
CA GLU A 683 11.53 38.62 -20.92
C GLU A 683 12.57 39.66 -21.33
N ALA A 684 13.65 39.21 -21.96
CA ALA A 684 14.70 40.12 -22.46
C ALA A 684 14.26 41.06 -23.57
N GLN A 685 13.29 40.65 -24.41
CA GLN A 685 12.80 41.49 -25.57
C GLN A 685 11.56 42.28 -25.19
N ARG A 686 10.78 41.84 -24.22
CA ARG A 686 9.57 42.47 -23.71
C ARG A 686 9.87 43.06 -22.34
N ALA A 687 10.12 44.34 -22.23
CA ALA A 687 10.35 45.05 -20.97
C ALA A 687 9.11 45.05 -20.03
N ASP A 688 8.08 44.27 -20.32
CA ASP A 688 6.83 44.19 -19.56
C ASP A 688 6.92 43.31 -18.32
N TYR A 689 7.92 42.42 -18.26
CA TYR A 689 8.17 41.55 -17.12
C TYR A 689 9.64 41.55 -16.76
N GLU A 690 9.92 41.73 -15.48
CA GLU A 690 11.25 41.55 -14.93
C GLU A 690 11.22 40.54 -13.81
N ARG A 691 12.24 39.71 -13.77
CA ARG A 691 12.54 38.76 -12.73
C ARG A 691 13.38 39.45 -11.68
N PHE A 692 12.93 39.45 -10.42
CA PHE A 692 13.67 40.06 -9.34
C PHE A 692 13.69 39.20 -8.11
N GLU A 693 14.74 39.31 -7.34
CA GLU A 693 14.81 38.69 -6.02
C GLU A 693 14.32 39.69 -4.97
N GLU A 694 13.40 39.24 -4.14
CA GLU A 694 12.88 40.01 -3.01
C GLU A 694 13.34 39.42 -1.73
N GLU A 695 13.82 40.26 -0.83
CA GLU A 695 14.12 39.83 0.55
C GLU A 695 12.91 40.06 1.42
N ILE A 696 12.42 38.97 2.03
CA ILE A 696 11.27 38.97 2.93
C ILE A 696 11.66 38.51 4.32
N ASP A 697 11.08 39.12 5.33
CA ASP A 697 11.18 38.65 6.69
C ASP A 697 10.23 37.46 6.89
N VAL A 698 10.76 36.35 7.42
CA VAL A 698 9.97 35.14 7.70
C VAL A 698 10.23 34.67 9.14
N ALA A 699 9.19 34.07 9.73
CA ALA A 699 9.30 33.39 11.01
C ALA A 699 9.16 31.89 10.74
N LEU A 700 10.25 31.13 10.88
CA LEU A 700 10.26 29.69 10.64
C LEU A 700 9.99 28.95 11.94
N ALA A 701 8.89 28.22 12.01
CA ALA A 701 8.53 27.40 13.15
C ALA A 701 9.43 26.16 13.19
N LEU A 702 10.14 25.96 14.33
CA LEU A 702 10.91 24.73 14.58
C LEU A 702 9.97 23.53 14.76
N VAL A 703 8.79 23.77 15.33
CA VAL A 703 7.77 22.77 15.58
C VAL A 703 6.41 23.30 15.16
N LYS A 704 5.64 22.47 14.44
CA LYS A 704 4.25 22.71 14.03
C LYS A 704 3.37 21.63 14.66
N PRO A 705 2.74 21.87 15.81
CA PRO A 705 1.95 20.88 16.54
C PRO A 705 0.82 20.26 15.69
N GLU A 706 0.24 21.04 14.77
CA GLU A 706 -0.81 20.60 13.84
C GLU A 706 -0.39 19.46 12.88
N GLY A 707 0.91 19.26 12.69
CA GLY A 707 1.46 18.16 11.89
C GLY A 707 1.64 16.85 12.68
N PHE A 708 1.34 16.85 13.99
CA PHE A 708 1.45 15.69 14.86
C PHE A 708 0.09 15.04 15.08
N GLU A 709 0.08 13.75 15.43
CA GLU A 709 -1.14 13.05 15.81
C GLU A 709 -1.58 13.53 17.20
N LEU A 710 -2.80 14.07 17.29
CA LEU A 710 -3.40 14.43 18.57
C LEU A 710 -3.85 13.17 19.30
N ASN A 711 -3.03 12.68 20.21
CA ASN A 711 -3.37 11.62 21.13
C ASN A 711 -3.86 12.23 22.44
N LYS A 712 -4.90 11.63 23.00
CA LYS A 712 -5.72 12.14 24.10
C LYS A 712 -4.97 12.70 25.31
N VAL A 713 -5.67 13.65 25.83
CA VAL A 713 -5.64 14.29 27.12
C VAL A 713 -5.16 13.36 28.24
N LYS A 714 -3.93 13.55 28.67
CA LYS A 714 -3.44 13.08 29.95
C LYS A 714 -3.66 14.27 30.92
N ASP A 715 -4.46 14.07 31.94
CA ASP A 715 -4.80 15.11 32.94
C ASP A 715 -5.41 16.42 32.39
N GLY A 716 -6.18 16.33 31.29
CA GLY A 716 -6.85 17.51 30.71
C GLY A 716 -6.05 18.24 29.62
N ALA A 717 -4.79 17.89 29.35
CA ALA A 717 -3.98 18.51 28.30
C ALA A 717 -3.88 17.66 27.04
N ALA A 718 -3.88 18.29 25.87
CA ALA A 718 -3.66 17.62 24.59
C ALA A 718 -2.20 17.16 24.46
N VAL A 719 -2.00 15.89 24.08
CA VAL A 719 -0.67 15.31 23.85
C VAL A 719 -0.48 15.07 22.35
N TYR A 720 0.53 15.70 21.78
CA TYR A 720 0.91 15.57 20.39
C TYR A 720 2.01 14.51 20.24
N THR A 721 1.81 13.56 19.33
CA THR A 721 2.75 12.45 19.14
C THR A 721 3.13 12.27 17.68
N ALA A 722 4.33 11.73 17.47
CA ALA A 722 4.80 11.25 16.18
C ALA A 722 5.40 9.86 16.33
N ARG A 723 5.37 9.07 15.24
CA ARG A 723 6.07 7.77 15.21
C ARG A 723 7.43 7.94 14.59
N VAL A 724 8.44 7.43 15.25
CA VAL A 724 9.78 7.27 14.71
C VAL A 724 10.10 5.79 14.60
N SER A 725 10.74 5.39 13.52
CA SER A 725 11.13 4.01 13.29
C SER A 725 12.56 3.98 12.78
N PHE A 726 13.34 3.09 13.37
CA PHE A 726 14.76 2.91 13.05
C PHE A 726 15.12 1.44 13.07
N ALA A 727 16.24 1.08 12.42
CA ALA A 727 16.77 -0.27 12.44
C ALA A 727 17.23 -0.64 13.87
N LYS A 728 17.02 -1.89 14.28
CA LYS A 728 17.32 -2.36 15.65
C LYS A 728 18.80 -2.22 16.01
N ASP A 729 19.68 -2.38 15.04
CA ASP A 729 21.12 -2.18 15.19
C ASP A 729 21.47 -0.69 15.47
N ARG A 730 20.56 0.24 15.11
CA ARG A 730 20.67 1.68 15.40
C ARG A 730 19.86 2.12 16.62
N GLU A 731 19.32 1.20 17.43
CA GLU A 731 18.55 1.57 18.63
C GLU A 731 19.38 2.40 19.64
N HIS A 732 20.71 2.25 19.65
CA HIS A 732 21.63 3.04 20.45
C HIS A 732 21.66 4.54 20.08
N LEU A 733 21.23 4.89 18.85
CA LEU A 733 21.11 6.27 18.36
C LEU A 733 19.80 6.95 18.78
N TYR A 734 18.81 6.19 19.25
CA TYR A 734 17.62 6.77 19.85
C TYR A 734 17.89 7.06 21.31
N LYS A 735 17.98 8.33 21.65
CA LYS A 735 18.30 8.78 23.02
C LYS A 735 17.21 9.67 23.58
N THR A 736 16.94 9.47 24.86
CA THR A 736 16.11 10.35 25.69
C THR A 736 17.01 11.20 26.59
N ALA A 737 16.48 12.26 27.18
CA ALA A 737 17.23 13.11 28.10
C ALA A 737 17.85 12.33 29.24
N ALA A 738 17.23 11.27 29.72
CA ALA A 738 17.73 10.42 30.82
C ALA A 738 19.07 9.70 30.51
N GLN A 739 19.49 9.65 29.24
CA GLN A 739 20.74 9.02 28.82
C GLN A 739 21.93 10.02 28.75
N PHE A 740 21.69 11.29 29.09
CA PHE A 740 22.71 12.34 29.13
C PHE A 740 23.20 12.55 30.56
N PRO A 741 24.46 12.96 30.77
CA PRO A 741 25.06 13.10 32.10
C PRO A 741 24.29 14.00 33.09
N ASP A 742 23.65 15.06 32.57
CA ASP A 742 22.76 15.94 33.34
C ASP A 742 21.37 15.90 32.64
N ASP A 743 20.52 15.01 33.10
CA ASP A 743 19.21 14.78 32.51
C ASP A 743 18.24 15.95 32.71
N GLU A 744 18.36 16.69 33.78
CA GLU A 744 17.54 17.87 34.09
C GLU A 744 17.90 19.02 33.14
N LEU A 745 19.19 19.27 32.96
CA LEU A 745 19.69 20.28 32.02
C LEU A 745 19.29 19.90 30.55
N ALA A 746 19.44 18.62 30.18
CA ALA A 746 19.08 18.14 28.87
C ALA A 746 17.57 18.34 28.58
N ARG A 747 16.70 18.08 29.55
CA ARG A 747 15.25 18.35 29.41
C ARG A 747 14.95 19.84 29.35
N LYS A 748 15.68 20.65 30.04
CA LYS A 748 15.45 22.10 30.10
C LYS A 748 15.92 22.81 28.84
N LEU A 749 17.08 22.44 28.29
CA LEU A 749 17.69 23.14 27.16
C LEU A 749 17.55 22.43 25.82
N SER A 750 17.07 21.18 25.81
CA SER A 750 16.96 20.37 24.60
C SER A 750 15.69 19.54 24.64
N PHE A 751 15.65 18.43 23.89
CA PHE A 751 14.58 17.42 23.92
C PHE A 751 13.17 18.00 23.86
N HIS A 752 12.92 18.84 22.84
CA HIS A 752 11.55 19.28 22.55
C HIS A 752 10.61 18.12 22.17
N TYR A 753 11.19 16.95 21.85
CA TYR A 753 10.53 15.65 21.78
C TYR A 753 10.96 14.78 22.96
N GLU A 754 10.20 13.76 23.29
CA GLU A 754 10.53 12.79 24.34
C GLU A 754 11.87 12.09 24.09
N GLY A 755 12.21 11.82 22.82
CA GLY A 755 13.48 11.24 22.42
C GLY A 755 13.90 11.72 21.03
N TYR A 756 15.20 11.81 20.83
CA TYR A 756 15.84 12.13 19.56
C TYR A 756 16.35 10.88 18.87
N ASN A 757 16.04 10.72 17.59
CA ASN A 757 16.57 9.68 16.74
C ASN A 757 17.69 10.27 15.88
N PHE A 758 18.93 10.14 16.33
CA PHE A 758 20.11 10.63 15.62
C PHE A 758 20.41 9.74 14.42
N ASP A 759 20.96 10.33 13.37
CA ASP A 759 21.39 9.59 12.19
C ASP A 759 22.79 8.97 12.39
N SER A 760 23.58 9.52 13.31
CA SER A 760 24.94 9.07 13.58
C SER A 760 25.39 9.31 15.03
N ASP A 761 26.41 8.53 15.49
CA ASP A 761 27.04 8.74 16.80
C ASP A 761 27.66 10.15 16.98
N PRO A 762 28.34 10.75 15.97
CA PRO A 762 28.82 12.12 16.06
C PRO A 762 27.78 13.18 16.34
N GLU A 763 26.54 13.04 15.81
CA GLU A 763 25.45 13.98 16.14
C GLU A 763 25.06 13.88 17.62
N SER A 764 24.92 12.67 18.14
CA SER A 764 24.65 12.44 19.56
C SER A 764 25.77 12.96 20.43
N GLU A 765 27.04 12.71 20.05
CA GLU A 765 28.22 13.20 20.73
C GLU A 765 28.29 14.74 20.72
N PHE A 766 27.91 15.39 19.61
CA PHE A 766 27.84 16.83 19.51
C PHE A 766 26.88 17.42 20.55
N LEU A 767 25.65 16.87 20.61
CA LEU A 767 24.67 17.34 21.60
C LEU A 767 25.20 17.18 23.04
N GLU A 768 25.80 16.04 23.36
CA GLU A 768 26.37 15.79 24.69
C GLU A 768 27.46 16.78 25.03
N ARG A 769 28.39 17.03 24.12
CA ARG A 769 29.49 18.01 24.36
C ARG A 769 28.96 19.44 24.51
N VAL A 770 27.93 19.82 23.73
CA VAL A 770 27.28 21.14 23.83
C VAL A 770 26.56 21.28 25.18
N LEU A 771 25.81 20.28 25.63
CA LEU A 771 25.14 20.31 26.93
C LEU A 771 26.15 20.40 28.09
N ASN A 772 27.27 19.67 28.03
CA ASN A 772 28.36 19.77 29.01
C ASN A 772 29.00 21.16 29.04
N LEU A 773 29.12 21.83 27.88
CA LEU A 773 29.57 23.21 27.81
C LEU A 773 28.57 24.17 28.46
N LEU A 774 27.28 24.00 28.15
CA LEU A 774 26.17 24.82 28.64
C LEU A 774 25.92 24.62 30.16
N ALA A 775 26.29 23.47 30.73
CA ALA A 775 26.20 23.26 32.18
C ALA A 775 26.93 24.33 33.00
N ARG A 776 27.96 24.95 32.42
CA ARG A 776 28.72 26.04 33.09
C ARG A 776 28.07 27.41 32.91
N GLN A 777 27.20 27.59 31.95
CA GLN A 777 26.56 28.87 31.63
C GLN A 777 25.17 28.69 31.01
N PRO A 778 24.24 28.04 31.73
CA PRO A 778 22.93 27.65 31.20
C PRO A 778 22.05 28.84 30.87
N ASP A 779 22.35 30.00 31.43
CA ASP A 779 21.57 31.22 31.27
C ASP A 779 21.89 32.00 29.99
N LYS A 780 22.88 31.58 29.19
CA LYS A 780 23.23 32.24 27.93
C LYS A 780 22.31 31.84 26.75
N VAL A 781 21.67 30.67 26.82
CA VAL A 781 20.85 30.14 25.74
C VAL A 781 19.41 29.91 26.17
N ASP A 782 18.49 29.95 25.23
CA ASP A 782 17.12 29.47 25.41
C ASP A 782 17.06 27.96 25.21
N GLY A 783 17.87 27.43 24.29
CA GLY A 783 17.95 25.99 24.05
C GLY A 783 18.88 25.61 22.90
N VAL A 784 19.10 24.30 22.80
CA VAL A 784 19.78 23.60 21.71
C VAL A 784 18.88 22.44 21.25
N TRP A 785 18.47 22.45 20.04
CA TRP A 785 17.51 21.48 19.52
C TRP A 785 18.10 20.71 18.35
N PHE A 786 17.92 19.38 18.37
CA PHE A 786 18.19 18.53 17.24
C PHE A 786 16.96 18.54 16.31
N THR A 787 17.17 18.94 15.08
CA THR A 787 16.12 19.13 14.07
C THR A 787 16.16 18.08 12.97
N GLY A 788 17.23 17.27 12.90
CA GLY A 788 17.41 16.21 11.91
C GLY A 788 16.46 15.01 12.06
N GLY A 789 15.88 14.78 13.24
CA GLY A 789 15.09 13.58 13.54
C GLY A 789 13.66 13.59 12.95
N LEU A 790 13.04 14.76 12.80
CA LEU A 790 11.69 14.93 12.26
C LEU A 790 11.67 16.04 11.19
N THR A 791 12.03 15.69 9.96
CA THR A 791 12.24 16.63 8.84
C THR A 791 10.99 16.85 7.98
N ASP A 792 9.84 16.29 8.36
CA ASP A 792 8.57 16.43 7.65
C ASP A 792 8.12 17.90 7.62
N PRO A 793 7.89 18.51 6.45
CA PRO A 793 7.42 19.90 6.33
C PRO A 793 6.10 20.20 7.03
N ASN A 794 5.31 19.18 7.32
CA ASN A 794 4.10 19.33 8.14
C ASN A 794 4.42 19.50 9.63
N LYS A 795 5.63 19.12 10.08
CA LYS A 795 6.07 19.14 11.47
C LYS A 795 7.05 20.26 11.79
N THR A 796 7.75 20.79 10.77
CA THR A 796 8.73 21.87 10.89
C THR A 796 8.74 22.75 9.64
N GLU A 797 9.05 24.04 9.82
CA GLU A 797 9.34 24.96 8.70
C GLU A 797 10.84 25.20 8.54
N LEU A 798 11.66 24.60 9.38
CA LEU A 798 13.10 24.74 9.34
C LEU A 798 13.70 23.87 8.23
N TYR A 799 13.71 24.36 7.01
CA TYR A 799 14.40 23.76 5.89
C TYR A 799 14.93 24.83 4.93
N ALA A 800 16.13 24.62 4.44
CA ALA A 800 16.70 25.39 3.33
C ALA A 800 16.37 24.69 1.99
N GLU A 801 16.33 25.49 0.93
CA GLU A 801 16.12 24.99 -0.42
C GLU A 801 17.39 25.17 -1.25
N TYR A 802 17.80 24.13 -1.96
CA TYR A 802 18.95 24.17 -2.86
C TYR A 802 18.60 23.55 -4.21
N LEU A 803 19.26 24.05 -5.27
CA LEU A 803 19.10 23.52 -6.61
C LEU A 803 19.99 22.30 -6.79
N GLY A 804 19.40 21.14 -7.08
CA GLY A 804 20.12 19.89 -7.34
C GLY A 804 20.79 19.86 -8.73
N ASP A 805 21.55 18.78 -8.99
CA ASP A 805 22.15 18.49 -10.30
C ASP A 805 21.08 18.22 -11.37
N ASP A 806 19.92 17.77 -10.94
CA ASP A 806 18.72 17.52 -11.74
C ASP A 806 17.96 18.79 -12.15
N GLY A 807 18.48 19.96 -11.79
CA GLY A 807 17.82 21.23 -12.03
C GLY A 807 16.57 21.51 -11.19
N ARG A 808 16.30 20.70 -10.15
CA ARG A 808 15.15 20.83 -9.26
C ARG A 808 15.52 21.40 -7.91
N TRP A 809 14.55 22.01 -7.24
CA TRP A 809 14.68 22.46 -5.88
C TRP A 809 14.43 21.34 -4.88
N HIS A 810 15.40 21.11 -4.01
CA HIS A 810 15.36 20.14 -2.93
C HIS A 810 15.29 20.86 -1.59
N ARG A 811 14.68 20.19 -0.60
CA ARG A 811 14.63 20.67 0.79
C ARG A 811 15.68 19.97 1.61
N TYR A 812 16.22 20.71 2.55
CA TYR A 812 17.25 20.24 3.45
C TYR A 812 17.06 20.82 4.85
N THR A 813 16.98 19.98 5.86
CA THR A 813 16.84 20.37 7.26
C THR A 813 18.21 20.25 7.93
N PRO A 814 18.73 21.28 8.63
CA PRO A 814 19.98 21.20 9.37
C PRO A 814 19.84 20.31 10.60
N ASP A 815 20.97 19.83 11.16
CA ASP A 815 20.95 18.92 12.29
C ASP A 815 20.62 19.61 13.60
N PHE A 816 21.20 20.80 13.88
CA PHE A 816 21.03 21.50 15.15
C PHE A 816 20.76 22.98 14.99
N VAL A 817 19.94 23.49 15.92
CA VAL A 817 19.74 24.93 16.13
C VAL A 817 20.00 25.24 17.59
N ILE A 818 20.91 26.21 17.84
CA ILE A 818 21.19 26.77 19.15
C ILE A 818 20.68 28.22 19.17
N ARG A 819 19.82 28.55 20.13
CA ARG A 819 19.30 29.90 20.29
C ARG A 819 19.88 30.54 21.55
N ARG A 820 20.49 31.69 21.36
CA ARG A 820 20.98 32.54 22.48
C ARG A 820 19.83 33.43 22.99
N ARG A 821 19.84 33.81 24.27
CA ARG A 821 18.78 34.62 24.87
C ARG A 821 18.62 36.02 24.27
N ASP A 822 19.63 36.56 23.63
CA ASP A 822 19.54 37.80 22.88
C ASP A 822 18.89 37.67 21.50
N GLY A 823 18.35 36.48 21.20
CA GLY A 823 17.64 36.18 19.95
C GLY A 823 18.54 35.74 18.79
N LYS A 824 19.85 35.64 18.97
CA LYS A 824 20.77 35.14 17.94
C LYS A 824 20.70 33.62 17.85
N HIS A 825 20.98 33.09 16.64
CA HIS A 825 20.91 31.66 16.36
C HIS A 825 22.23 31.16 15.76
N LEU A 826 22.61 29.95 16.13
CA LEU A 826 23.66 29.19 15.45
C LEU A 826 23.03 27.89 14.90
N ILE A 827 23.14 27.73 13.59
CA ILE A 827 22.79 26.48 12.90
C ILE A 827 24.07 25.66 12.77
N VAL A 828 24.01 24.39 13.17
CA VAL A 828 25.14 23.47 13.07
C VAL A 828 24.74 22.24 12.27
N GLU A 829 25.61 21.86 11.36
CA GLU A 829 25.54 20.67 10.54
C GLU A 829 26.69 19.74 10.87
N VAL A 830 26.45 18.48 11.12
CA VAL A 830 27.46 17.44 11.38
C VAL A 830 27.64 16.57 10.14
N LYS A 831 28.83 16.53 9.57
CA LYS A 831 29.12 15.77 8.35
C LYS A 831 30.33 14.86 8.50
N SER A 832 30.36 13.77 7.73
CA SER A 832 31.53 12.93 7.61
C SER A 832 32.71 13.68 6.98
N ASP A 833 33.94 13.41 7.47
CA ASP A 833 35.19 13.92 6.87
C ASP A 833 35.34 13.60 5.38
N ALA A 834 34.70 12.54 4.90
CA ALA A 834 34.68 12.20 3.47
C ALA A 834 34.16 13.35 2.60
N HIS A 835 33.27 14.20 3.14
CA HIS A 835 32.67 15.34 2.44
C HIS A 835 33.39 16.68 2.75
N SER A 836 34.39 16.67 3.63
CA SER A 836 34.99 17.93 4.12
C SER A 836 35.66 18.76 3.02
N ALA A 837 36.35 18.09 2.10
CA ALA A 837 37.06 18.77 1.00
C ALA A 837 36.08 19.43 0.03
N GLU A 838 35.03 18.75 -0.39
CA GLU A 838 34.02 19.26 -1.34
C GLU A 838 33.18 20.39 -0.72
N VAL A 839 32.74 20.23 0.54
CA VAL A 839 31.96 21.26 1.24
C VAL A 839 32.79 22.54 1.42
N ARG A 840 34.06 22.43 1.86
CA ARG A 840 34.93 23.59 2.02
C ARG A 840 35.21 24.28 0.68
N ALA A 841 35.46 23.49 -0.37
CA ALA A 841 35.69 24.04 -1.72
C ALA A 841 34.48 24.82 -2.25
N ASP A 842 33.26 24.30 -2.01
CA ASP A 842 32.03 24.96 -2.47
C ASP A 842 31.65 26.18 -1.62
N LEU A 843 31.93 26.19 -0.31
CA LEU A 843 31.80 27.39 0.52
C LEU A 843 32.81 28.47 0.10
N ASP A 844 34.05 28.09 -0.28
CA ASP A 844 35.04 29.04 -0.83
C ASP A 844 34.64 29.55 -2.21
N ARG A 845 34.03 28.74 -3.08
CA ARG A 845 33.43 29.19 -4.34
C ARG A 845 32.32 30.20 -4.09
N HIS A 846 31.43 29.90 -3.14
CA HIS A 846 30.34 30.82 -2.79
C HIS A 846 30.86 32.18 -2.35
N ARG A 847 31.94 32.24 -1.52
CA ARG A 847 32.60 33.52 -1.15
C ARG A 847 33.19 34.29 -2.32
N LYS A 848 33.55 33.59 -3.40
CA LYS A 848 34.02 34.17 -4.66
C LYS A 848 32.89 34.51 -5.63
N GLY A 849 31.63 34.26 -5.26
CA GLY A 849 30.47 34.49 -6.13
C GLY A 849 30.27 33.40 -7.20
N GLU A 850 30.92 32.26 -7.07
CA GLU A 850 30.81 31.09 -7.94
C GLU A 850 29.75 30.10 -7.44
N ALA A 851 29.13 29.37 -8.37
CA ALA A 851 28.14 28.33 -7.99
C ALA A 851 28.80 27.10 -7.35
N PRO A 852 28.14 26.47 -6.35
CA PRO A 852 28.57 25.21 -5.78
C PRO A 852 28.41 24.06 -6.79
N VAL A 853 29.27 23.05 -6.70
CA VAL A 853 29.31 21.92 -7.64
C VAL A 853 28.84 20.62 -7.00
N SER A 854 29.25 20.35 -5.76
CA SER A 854 28.90 19.09 -5.08
C SER A 854 27.51 19.15 -4.43
N LYS A 855 26.85 18.00 -4.25
CA LYS A 855 25.53 17.88 -3.58
C LYS A 855 25.62 18.41 -2.13
N GLU A 856 26.62 17.97 -1.37
CA GLU A 856 26.78 18.37 0.02
C GLU A 856 27.22 19.85 0.14
N GLY A 857 28.03 20.33 -0.80
CA GLY A 857 28.37 21.76 -0.88
C GLY A 857 27.17 22.65 -1.17
N ARG A 858 26.23 22.23 -2.02
CA ARG A 858 24.99 22.99 -2.30
C ARG A 858 24.11 23.13 -1.08
N LYS A 859 23.97 22.06 -0.28
CA LYS A 859 23.26 22.12 1.01
C LYS A 859 23.91 23.12 1.96
N ALA A 860 25.24 23.05 2.11
CA ALA A 860 25.99 23.95 2.95
C ALA A 860 25.87 25.41 2.48
N VAL A 861 26.00 25.66 1.19
CA VAL A 861 25.84 27.00 0.60
C VAL A 861 24.41 27.54 0.78
N ALA A 862 23.39 26.68 0.74
CA ALA A 862 22.00 27.12 0.97
C ALA A 862 21.82 27.70 2.39
N LEU A 863 22.44 27.09 3.41
CA LEU A 863 22.42 27.59 4.78
C LEU A 863 23.37 28.77 4.99
N GLN A 864 24.54 28.77 4.33
CA GLN A 864 25.46 29.92 4.34
C GLN A 864 24.79 31.20 3.79
N ARG A 865 23.96 31.08 2.76
CA ARG A 865 23.17 32.22 2.22
C ARG A 865 22.20 32.80 3.25
N TRP A 866 21.68 31.98 4.17
CA TRP A 866 20.87 32.49 5.27
C TRP A 866 21.71 33.34 6.24
N GLU A 867 22.93 32.90 6.59
CA GLU A 867 23.85 33.70 7.40
C GLU A 867 24.20 35.03 6.69
N ASP A 868 24.55 34.95 5.43
CA ASP A 868 24.94 36.16 4.63
C ASP A 868 23.81 37.22 4.58
N LEU A 869 22.54 36.78 4.57
CA LEU A 869 21.38 37.68 4.59
C LEU A 869 21.03 38.18 6.00
N ASN A 870 21.52 37.53 7.03
CA ASN A 870 21.17 37.79 8.45
C ASN A 870 22.42 38.00 9.32
N PRO A 871 23.32 38.89 8.92
CA PRO A 871 24.59 39.07 9.65
C PRO A 871 24.34 39.51 11.08
N GLY A 872 25.01 38.85 12.03
CA GLY A 872 24.90 39.10 13.46
C GLY A 872 23.62 38.57 14.12
N VAL A 873 22.68 37.99 13.37
CA VAL A 873 21.45 37.32 13.90
C VAL A 873 21.57 35.82 13.75
N LEU A 874 22.06 35.37 12.63
CA LEU A 874 22.22 33.94 12.30
C LEU A 874 23.69 33.65 11.99
N HIS A 875 24.18 32.55 12.55
CA HIS A 875 25.46 31.95 12.21
C HIS A 875 25.28 30.54 11.72
N TYR A 876 26.09 30.10 10.77
CA TYR A 876 26.08 28.75 10.22
C TYR A 876 27.45 28.11 10.31
N LYS A 877 27.50 26.85 10.74
CA LYS A 877 28.76 26.11 10.85
C LYS A 877 28.57 24.63 10.45
N VAL A 878 29.49 24.14 9.64
CA VAL A 878 29.63 22.70 9.38
C VAL A 878 30.73 22.15 10.29
N VAL A 879 30.43 21.09 11.01
CA VAL A 879 31.33 20.33 11.89
C VAL A 879 31.60 18.99 11.21
N PHE A 880 32.84 18.57 11.18
CA PHE A 880 33.23 17.32 10.57
C PHE A 880 33.61 16.26 11.62
N ALA A 881 33.40 14.98 11.24
CA ALA A 881 33.66 13.85 12.10
C ALA A 881 34.21 12.65 11.31
N ASN A 882 35.11 11.89 11.95
CA ASN A 882 35.61 10.62 11.44
C ASN A 882 35.31 9.51 12.45
N GLY A 883 34.03 9.06 12.47
CA GLY A 883 33.52 8.17 13.53
C GLY A 883 33.30 8.87 14.88
N THR A 884 34.15 9.83 15.24
CA THR A 884 34.04 10.72 16.40
C THR A 884 34.27 12.15 15.99
N LEU A 885 33.76 13.10 16.78
CA LEU A 885 33.96 14.53 16.54
C LEU A 885 35.41 14.97 16.72
N HIS A 886 35.88 15.86 15.85
CA HIS A 886 37.14 16.53 16.05
C HIS A 886 37.18 17.39 17.34
N GLN A 887 38.40 17.68 17.83
CA GLN A 887 38.57 18.47 19.07
C GLN A 887 38.05 19.91 18.92
N ASP A 888 38.12 20.48 17.71
CA ASP A 888 37.68 21.85 17.37
C ASP A 888 36.16 21.94 17.09
N ALA A 889 35.43 20.83 17.18
CA ALA A 889 33.98 20.78 16.84
C ALA A 889 33.14 21.79 17.64
N LEU A 890 33.54 22.18 18.83
CA LEU A 890 32.83 23.15 19.65
C LEU A 890 33.37 24.61 19.57
N GLU A 891 34.41 24.88 18.79
CA GLU A 891 34.93 26.26 18.65
C GLU A 891 33.86 27.26 18.26
N ALA A 892 33.05 26.90 17.24
CA ALA A 892 31.97 27.76 16.80
C ALA A 892 30.89 28.01 17.87
N VAL A 893 30.62 27.01 18.71
CA VAL A 893 29.68 27.16 19.83
C VAL A 893 30.30 28.06 20.92
N HIS A 894 31.62 27.90 21.22
CA HIS A 894 32.32 28.78 22.13
C HIS A 894 32.29 30.22 21.66
N ASP A 895 32.64 30.47 20.38
CA ASP A 895 32.66 31.80 19.81
C ASP A 895 31.25 32.43 19.80
N PHE A 896 30.23 31.62 19.50
CA PHE A 896 28.86 32.07 19.53
C PHE A 896 28.37 32.44 20.94
N LEU A 897 28.84 31.76 21.99
CA LEU A 897 28.47 32.02 23.36
C LEU A 897 29.33 33.14 24.03
N ALA A 898 30.47 33.46 23.45
CA ALA A 898 31.29 34.57 23.91
C ALA A 898 30.59 35.91 23.71
#